data_c99c9499449b9a2ae3e63e441485d315
#
_entry.id   c99c9499449b9a2ae3e63e441485d315
#
_cell.length_a   1.000
_cell.length_b   1.000
_cell.length_c   1.000
_cell.angle_alpha   90.00
_cell.angle_beta   90.00
_cell.angle_gamma   90.00
#
_symmetry.space_group_name_H-M   'P 1'
#
loop_
_entity.id
_entity.type
_entity.pdbx_description
1 polymer ?
#
loop_
_entity_poly.entity_id
_entity_poly.type
_entity_poly.pdbx_seq_one_letter_code
_entity_poly.pdbx_strand_id
1 'polypeptide(L)'
;AADEKRYSLTTDVRDRFLQIARDKYGVSSNPQFGAFDKKQSTDAVFARLDWQINATNLLTFTDNFVNDMNNLGLGDNTSICLYETYGNVHSLNNSAMATLRSVAGPKGTNELKLQHLYTLEESMPGDELPSSNIPRAVVSNVESQIDGKTATTSIQLGGQRYCPENFYNHVLQLVDNFYYNTNKINYTFGVDMMYTHMNSRYGSETNGRFYFNGLDAFDNLEPYRYVRELYLTPDDRVKQNILNAGAYAQLQTKLFPGFELIAGLRLDNATYFNKGTFNQTVYDELGLRTDNGLSTFQVQPRLQFTWDINDKHKDIIRAGAGIFASDINNYAMINNMVFDGTRTASLDITLDKTASNYQEMLNLIRPDFPSYRKDPSTAPGAGLFNNPNVEKLSTINMNGADCKVPVIYKANLSYTHFFSDRLKMSVAGYMTLGRNNYMYVDRNMVDEPYFRIASEGNRGVYVPANTIDDKGVADWKESRKSDKVGRVLEMVSEGKVNQFAFVIDGTWRYFKDGELSFSYTWNDTKDNTSYNGNVANSATLSQMVVDDPRDLSQMSYSSNQFRHKVVVYGTAPTFWGISVGARFSGIGGTRYSLIVGGNVNGDFVDSNDLAYIYDPNDPNTPQYLKDGINNILSNPDVEESTKDYIRKSFGKVAERNGGVNGFYGTLDLRLAKKFQFYKKHSLELSVDIFNVLNMLNKDWGAGHNLGAQKIYTIKSFDKEKKEYVYNVNANTGVSSLNGTPYQVQIGLRYAF
;
A
#
# COMPACT_ATOMS: atom_id res chain seq x y z
N ALA A 1 20.81 25.99 11.22
CA ALA A 1 20.66 25.31 12.53
C ALA A 1 19.38 24.46 12.64
N ALA A 2 18.19 24.98 12.29
CA ALA A 2 16.95 24.20 12.39
C ALA A 2 16.94 23.00 11.40
N ASP A 3 17.33 23.24 10.15
CA ASP A 3 17.39 22.21 9.11
C ASP A 3 18.50 21.19 9.39
N GLU A 4 19.63 21.61 9.94
CA GLU A 4 20.70 20.70 10.32
C GLU A 4 20.26 19.69 11.37
N LYS A 5 19.48 20.13 12.37
CA LYS A 5 18.87 19.24 13.36
C LYS A 5 17.82 18.32 12.75
N ARG A 6 16.96 18.89 11.88
CA ARG A 6 15.88 18.13 11.24
C ARG A 6 16.41 16.99 10.38
N TYR A 7 17.48 17.23 9.63
CA TYR A 7 18.05 16.25 8.70
C TYR A 7 19.28 15.51 9.24
N SER A 8 19.71 15.81 10.46
CA SER A 8 20.95 15.27 11.06
C SER A 8 22.17 15.48 10.16
N LEU A 9 22.25 16.63 9.51
CA LEU A 9 23.27 16.95 8.52
C LEU A 9 23.74 18.41 8.68
N THR A 10 24.99 18.61 9.08
CA THR A 10 25.59 19.94 9.17
C THR A 10 26.02 20.47 7.80
N THR A 11 26.14 21.79 7.69
CA THR A 11 26.48 22.46 6.43
C THR A 11 27.85 22.03 5.90
N ASP A 12 28.86 21.91 6.77
CA ASP A 12 30.21 21.48 6.41
C ASP A 12 30.26 20.03 5.89
N VAL A 13 29.53 19.11 6.53
CA VAL A 13 29.42 17.71 6.10
C VAL A 13 28.68 17.61 4.77
N ARG A 14 27.60 18.38 4.60
CA ARG A 14 26.88 18.50 3.32
C ARG A 14 27.80 18.99 2.20
N ASP A 15 28.57 20.03 2.44
CA ASP A 15 29.45 20.63 1.43
C ASP A 15 30.60 19.70 1.06
N ARG A 16 31.17 18.97 2.04
CA ARG A 16 32.14 17.89 1.79
C ARG A 16 31.54 16.79 0.92
N PHE A 17 30.31 16.34 1.25
CA PHE A 17 29.62 15.35 0.43
C PHE A 17 29.45 15.82 -1.02
N LEU A 18 28.99 17.08 -1.23
CA LEU A 18 28.80 17.65 -2.57
C LEU A 18 30.11 17.78 -3.33
N GLN A 19 31.20 18.13 -2.67
CA GLN A 19 32.50 18.20 -3.31
C GLN A 19 32.93 16.82 -3.83
N ILE A 20 32.87 15.78 -3.00
CA ILE A 20 33.17 14.40 -3.42
C ILE A 20 32.25 13.98 -4.58
N ALA A 21 30.95 14.24 -4.46
CA ALA A 21 29.96 13.89 -5.47
C ALA A 21 30.25 14.52 -6.84
N ARG A 22 30.68 15.79 -6.85
CA ARG A 22 31.07 16.50 -8.08
C ARG A 22 32.38 16.00 -8.67
N ASP A 23 33.40 15.87 -7.81
CA ASP A 23 34.76 15.55 -8.27
C ASP A 23 34.88 14.10 -8.75
N LYS A 24 34.19 13.14 -8.08
CA LYS A 24 34.37 11.70 -8.32
C LYS A 24 33.16 11.03 -8.97
N TYR A 25 31.96 11.55 -8.75
CA TYR A 25 30.72 10.96 -9.28
C TYR A 25 30.09 11.74 -10.41
N GLY A 26 30.69 12.89 -10.80
CA GLY A 26 30.24 13.69 -11.93
C GLY A 26 28.87 14.33 -11.75
N VAL A 27 28.47 14.60 -10.50
CA VAL A 27 27.24 15.34 -10.20
C VAL A 27 27.40 16.77 -10.71
N SER A 28 26.34 17.31 -11.29
CA SER A 28 26.39 18.65 -11.89
C SER A 28 26.66 19.75 -10.88
N SER A 29 27.10 20.92 -11.37
CA SER A 29 27.29 22.12 -10.53
C SER A 29 25.98 22.78 -10.11
N ASN A 30 24.85 22.34 -10.66
CA ASN A 30 23.53 22.84 -10.29
C ASN A 30 23.24 22.60 -8.79
N PRO A 31 22.35 23.39 -8.17
CA PRO A 31 21.91 23.14 -6.81
C PRO A 31 21.32 21.72 -6.66
N GLN A 32 21.87 20.94 -5.73
CA GLN A 32 21.45 19.56 -5.47
C GLN A 32 20.70 19.41 -4.14
N PHE A 33 20.80 20.39 -3.25
CA PHE A 33 20.06 20.51 -2.00
C PHE A 33 19.31 21.83 -1.97
N GLY A 34 18.19 21.87 -1.27
CA GLY A 34 17.40 23.07 -1.07
C GLY A 34 15.93 22.89 -1.43
N ALA A 35 15.25 24.01 -1.65
CA ALA A 35 13.89 24.01 -2.13
C ALA A 35 13.89 23.95 -3.67
N PHE A 36 13.14 22.99 -4.22
CA PHE A 36 12.96 22.82 -5.65
C PHE A 36 11.50 22.98 -6.03
N ASP A 37 11.24 23.61 -7.17
CA ASP A 37 9.90 23.75 -7.71
C ASP A 37 9.45 22.43 -8.33
N LYS A 38 8.47 21.79 -7.71
CA LYS A 38 7.74 20.68 -8.34
C LYS A 38 6.66 21.25 -9.24
N LYS A 39 6.69 20.86 -10.51
CA LYS A 39 5.67 21.26 -11.48
C LYS A 39 4.80 20.05 -11.82
N GLN A 40 3.50 20.22 -11.65
CA GLN A 40 2.51 19.26 -12.13
C GLN A 40 1.61 19.99 -13.13
N SER A 41 1.41 19.38 -14.27
CA SER A 41 0.52 19.86 -15.32
C SER A 41 -0.49 18.77 -15.63
N THR A 42 -1.77 19.09 -15.53
CA THR A 42 -2.86 18.17 -15.85
C THR A 42 -3.74 18.79 -16.92
N ASP A 43 -3.81 18.14 -18.07
CA ASP A 43 -4.73 18.50 -19.16
C ASP A 43 -5.88 17.50 -19.17
N ALA A 44 -7.12 18.01 -19.06
CA ALA A 44 -8.32 17.18 -19.06
C ALA A 44 -9.33 17.68 -20.08
N VAL A 45 -9.83 16.78 -20.91
CA VAL A 45 -10.86 17.07 -21.92
C VAL A 45 -11.98 16.05 -21.79
N PHE A 46 -13.20 16.56 -21.74
CA PHE A 46 -14.40 15.72 -21.81
C PHE A 46 -15.26 16.13 -22.99
N ALA A 47 -15.67 15.17 -23.81
CA ALA A 47 -16.58 15.36 -24.94
C ALA A 47 -17.79 14.42 -24.81
N ARG A 48 -18.97 14.92 -25.19
CA ARG A 48 -20.19 14.12 -25.29
C ARG A 48 -20.97 14.51 -26.50
N LEU A 49 -21.46 13.50 -27.23
CA LEU A 49 -22.38 13.64 -28.36
C LEU A 49 -23.58 12.71 -28.13
N ASP A 50 -24.78 13.28 -28.17
CA ASP A 50 -26.02 12.54 -28.14
C ASP A 50 -26.68 12.63 -29.53
N TRP A 51 -26.93 11.47 -30.14
CA TRP A 51 -27.56 11.37 -31.45
C TRP A 51 -28.83 10.54 -31.39
N GLN A 52 -29.96 11.20 -31.51
CA GLN A 52 -31.25 10.56 -31.66
C GLN A 52 -31.39 9.98 -33.10
N ILE A 53 -31.03 8.70 -33.28
CA ILE A 53 -31.02 8.04 -34.58
C ILE A 53 -32.45 7.97 -35.13
N ASN A 54 -33.41 7.61 -34.29
CA ASN A 54 -34.83 7.61 -34.56
C ASN A 54 -35.65 7.65 -33.25
N ALA A 55 -36.97 7.54 -33.30
CA ALA A 55 -37.84 7.67 -32.11
C ALA A 55 -37.57 6.64 -31.01
N THR A 56 -36.91 5.52 -31.32
CA THR A 56 -36.67 4.41 -30.39
C THR A 56 -35.19 4.19 -30.05
N ASN A 57 -34.29 4.85 -30.77
CA ASN A 57 -32.84 4.62 -30.62
C ASN A 57 -32.07 5.92 -30.36
N LEU A 58 -31.40 5.97 -29.24
CA LEU A 58 -30.46 7.06 -28.84
C LEU A 58 -29.07 6.49 -28.75
N LEU A 59 -28.13 7.03 -29.51
CA LEU A 59 -26.69 6.76 -29.41
C LEU A 59 -26.02 7.91 -28.67
N THR A 60 -25.35 7.60 -27.60
CA THR A 60 -24.50 8.54 -26.84
C THR A 60 -23.05 8.13 -27.02
N PHE A 61 -22.20 9.04 -27.41
CA PHE A 61 -20.76 8.88 -27.41
C PHE A 61 -20.14 9.81 -26.36
N THR A 62 -19.24 9.29 -25.54
CA THR A 62 -18.48 10.07 -24.56
C THR A 62 -17.00 9.74 -24.66
N ASP A 63 -16.17 10.74 -24.53
CA ASP A 63 -14.72 10.60 -24.40
C ASP A 63 -14.21 11.42 -23.23
N ASN A 64 -13.36 10.82 -22.43
CA ASN A 64 -12.70 11.45 -21.28
C ASN A 64 -11.20 11.20 -21.39
N PHE A 65 -10.46 12.26 -21.63
CA PHE A 65 -9.02 12.27 -21.77
C PHE A 65 -8.41 13.04 -20.61
N VAL A 66 -7.38 12.45 -19.99
CA VAL A 66 -6.57 13.08 -18.92
C VAL A 66 -5.11 12.76 -19.18
N ASN A 67 -4.29 13.79 -19.24
CA ASN A 67 -2.84 13.71 -19.35
C ASN A 67 -2.22 14.46 -18.16
N ASP A 68 -1.40 13.78 -17.37
CA ASP A 68 -0.75 14.32 -16.17
C ASP A 68 0.75 14.16 -16.27
N MET A 69 1.48 15.28 -16.12
CA MET A 69 2.95 15.32 -16.07
C MET A 69 3.35 15.87 -14.71
N ASN A 70 4.11 15.09 -13.95
CA ASN A 70 4.56 15.45 -12.62
C ASN A 70 6.11 15.41 -12.57
N ASN A 71 6.72 16.56 -12.74
CA ASN A 71 8.16 16.70 -12.64
C ASN A 71 8.61 16.55 -11.18
N LEU A 72 9.67 15.80 -10.96
CA LEU A 72 10.15 15.45 -9.60
C LEU A 72 9.09 14.74 -8.75
N GLY A 73 8.11 14.10 -9.40
CA GLY A 73 7.01 13.37 -8.74
C GLY A 73 7.47 12.13 -8.01
N LEU A 74 8.57 11.53 -8.43
CA LEU A 74 9.09 10.28 -7.90
C LEU A 74 10.37 10.53 -7.10
N GLY A 75 10.26 10.46 -5.77
CA GLY A 75 11.39 10.51 -4.84
C GLY A 75 11.64 9.17 -4.16
N ASP A 76 12.63 9.13 -3.27
CA ASP A 76 12.87 8.00 -2.37
C ASP A 76 13.03 8.54 -0.93
N ASN A 77 12.14 8.14 -0.03
CA ASN A 77 12.09 8.65 1.35
C ASN A 77 13.03 7.89 2.30
N THR A 78 13.83 6.95 1.82
CA THR A 78 14.73 6.14 2.66
C THR A 78 16.02 6.86 3.05
N SER A 79 16.34 7.98 2.34
CA SER A 79 17.51 8.80 2.58
C SER A 79 17.30 10.22 2.03
N ILE A 80 18.22 11.14 2.34
CA ILE A 80 18.23 12.46 1.71
C ILE A 80 18.62 12.30 0.24
N CYS A 81 17.77 12.76 -0.67
CA CYS A 81 17.99 12.66 -2.11
C CYS A 81 18.64 13.94 -2.65
N LEU A 82 19.66 13.83 -3.49
CA LEU A 82 20.06 14.91 -4.39
C LEU A 82 18.95 15.22 -5.41
N TYR A 83 18.94 16.44 -5.95
CA TYR A 83 17.99 16.85 -6.99
C TYR A 83 17.95 15.85 -8.17
N GLU A 84 19.10 15.42 -8.68
CA GLU A 84 19.19 14.50 -9.81
C GLU A 84 18.52 13.14 -9.55
N THR A 85 18.34 12.73 -8.27
CA THR A 85 17.76 11.43 -7.90
C THR A 85 16.25 11.39 -8.06
N TYR A 86 15.58 12.56 -8.17
CA TYR A 86 14.15 12.59 -8.40
C TYR A 86 13.83 12.23 -9.85
N GLY A 87 12.85 11.34 -10.03
CA GLY A 87 12.31 10.99 -11.33
C GLY A 87 11.05 11.77 -11.68
N ASN A 88 10.71 11.79 -12.96
CA ASN A 88 9.47 12.36 -13.50
C ASN A 88 8.43 11.25 -13.68
N VAL A 89 7.16 11.59 -13.49
CA VAL A 89 6.04 10.67 -13.70
C VAL A 89 5.13 11.23 -14.78
N HIS A 90 4.77 10.39 -15.73
CA HIS A 90 3.79 10.68 -16.76
C HIS A 90 2.65 9.67 -16.66
N SER A 91 1.42 10.16 -16.56
CA SER A 91 0.21 9.34 -16.56
C SER A 91 -0.76 9.84 -17.63
N LEU A 92 -1.27 8.92 -18.46
CA LEU A 92 -2.27 9.23 -19.47
C LEU A 92 -3.43 8.24 -19.35
N ASN A 93 -4.66 8.78 -19.31
CA ASN A 93 -5.87 8.02 -19.30
C ASN A 93 -6.80 8.53 -20.40
N ASN A 94 -7.29 7.64 -21.26
CA ASN A 94 -8.31 7.96 -22.25
C ASN A 94 -9.41 6.91 -22.19
N SER A 95 -10.64 7.34 -21.99
CA SER A 95 -11.82 6.47 -21.91
C SER A 95 -12.87 6.92 -22.92
N ALA A 96 -12.98 6.19 -24.02
CA ALA A 96 -14.01 6.37 -25.04
C ALA A 96 -15.13 5.35 -24.83
N MET A 97 -16.40 5.79 -24.81
CA MET A 97 -17.55 4.92 -24.62
C MET A 97 -18.70 5.29 -25.57
N ALA A 98 -19.24 4.29 -26.24
CA ALA A 98 -20.50 4.37 -27.01
C ALA A 98 -21.60 3.64 -26.25
N THR A 99 -22.77 4.29 -26.07
CA THR A 99 -23.96 3.71 -25.44
C THR A 99 -25.12 3.83 -26.39
N LEU A 100 -25.69 2.69 -26.81
CA LEU A 100 -26.91 2.62 -27.59
C LEU A 100 -28.06 2.23 -26.66
N ARG A 101 -29.07 3.13 -26.53
CA ARG A 101 -30.31 2.85 -25.83
C ARG A 101 -31.42 2.66 -26.85
N SER A 102 -32.09 1.50 -26.79
CA SER A 102 -33.12 1.10 -27.71
C SER A 102 -34.41 0.73 -26.97
N VAL A 103 -35.53 1.28 -27.40
CA VAL A 103 -36.87 0.87 -26.94
C VAL A 103 -37.27 -0.40 -27.67
N ALA A 104 -37.49 -1.50 -26.97
CA ALA A 104 -37.85 -2.82 -27.50
C ALA A 104 -39.31 -3.15 -27.15
N GLY A 105 -40.25 -2.51 -27.86
CA GLY A 105 -41.67 -2.62 -27.59
C GLY A 105 -42.10 -1.85 -26.32
N PRO A 106 -43.34 -2.03 -25.84
CA PRO A 106 -43.93 -1.20 -24.77
C PRO A 106 -43.38 -1.51 -23.37
N LYS A 107 -42.66 -2.61 -23.19
CA LYS A 107 -42.16 -3.09 -21.88
C LYS A 107 -40.66 -3.33 -21.85
N GLY A 108 -39.99 -3.26 -22.99
CA GLY A 108 -38.58 -3.57 -23.11
C GLY A 108 -37.74 -2.33 -23.39
N THR A 109 -36.54 -2.29 -22.79
CA THR A 109 -35.48 -1.34 -23.12
C THR A 109 -34.15 -2.09 -23.12
N ASN A 110 -33.35 -1.87 -24.16
CA ASN A 110 -32.01 -2.40 -24.25
C ASN A 110 -30.98 -1.27 -24.10
N GLU A 111 -29.89 -1.52 -23.37
CA GLU A 111 -28.76 -0.62 -23.26
C GLU A 111 -27.47 -1.39 -23.54
N LEU A 112 -26.92 -1.16 -24.74
CA LEU A 112 -25.63 -1.71 -25.14
C LEU A 112 -24.55 -0.66 -24.98
N LYS A 113 -23.49 -1.01 -24.27
CA LYS A 113 -22.29 -0.17 -24.03
C LYS A 113 -21.06 -0.85 -24.59
N LEU A 114 -20.24 -0.09 -25.29
CA LEU A 114 -18.91 -0.48 -25.72
C LEU A 114 -17.94 0.59 -25.23
N GLN A 115 -16.96 0.20 -24.44
CA GLN A 115 -15.94 1.09 -23.88
C GLN A 115 -14.55 0.61 -24.26
N HIS A 116 -13.68 1.55 -24.60
CA HIS A 116 -12.24 1.35 -24.68
C HIS A 116 -11.57 2.30 -23.70
N LEU A 117 -10.76 1.73 -22.78
CA LEU A 117 -9.92 2.47 -21.88
C LEU A 117 -8.46 2.20 -22.23
N TYR A 118 -7.71 3.26 -22.42
CA TYR A 118 -6.25 3.24 -22.50
C TYR A 118 -5.66 3.91 -21.27
N THR A 119 -4.70 3.27 -20.62
CA THR A 119 -3.93 3.86 -19.52
C THR A 119 -2.45 3.67 -19.77
N LEU A 120 -1.67 4.72 -19.52
CA LEU A 120 -0.21 4.70 -19.53
C LEU A 120 0.27 5.25 -18.19
N GLU A 121 1.29 4.62 -17.63
CA GLU A 121 2.06 5.12 -16.49
C GLU A 121 3.55 4.91 -16.77
N GLU A 122 4.32 5.99 -16.72
CA GLU A 122 5.76 5.99 -16.96
C GLU A 122 6.49 6.69 -15.82
N SER A 123 7.56 6.05 -15.38
CA SER A 123 8.56 6.64 -14.48
C SER A 123 9.83 6.86 -15.28
N MET A 124 10.24 8.12 -15.40
CA MET A 124 11.38 8.55 -16.19
C MET A 124 12.48 9.10 -15.28
N PRO A 125 13.76 8.96 -15.65
CA PRO A 125 14.85 9.60 -14.95
C PRO A 125 14.66 11.12 -14.85
N GLY A 126 15.32 11.73 -13.86
CA GLY A 126 15.38 13.20 -13.75
C GLY A 126 16.10 13.85 -14.93
N ASP A 127 15.86 15.14 -15.12
CA ASP A 127 16.32 15.90 -16.30
C ASP A 127 17.86 15.98 -16.44
N GLU A 128 18.60 15.75 -15.35
CA GLU A 128 20.08 15.75 -15.35
C GLU A 128 20.69 14.38 -15.67
N LEU A 129 19.87 13.34 -15.90
CA LEU A 129 20.31 11.97 -16.08
C LEU A 129 20.01 11.47 -17.51
N PRO A 130 20.76 10.47 -18.02
CA PRO A 130 20.41 9.77 -19.25
C PRO A 130 19.04 9.09 -19.16
N SER A 131 18.34 9.01 -20.28
CA SER A 131 16.99 8.44 -20.36
C SER A 131 16.93 6.95 -19.97
N SER A 132 18.02 6.22 -20.09
CA SER A 132 18.16 4.82 -19.63
C SER A 132 18.46 4.72 -18.12
N ASN A 133 18.63 5.86 -17.47
CA ASN A 133 19.04 6.00 -16.07
C ASN A 133 20.47 5.44 -15.79
N ILE A 134 21.02 5.72 -14.61
CA ILE A 134 22.33 5.27 -14.15
C ILE A 134 22.19 4.60 -12.80
N PRO A 135 23.20 3.86 -12.31
CA PRO A 135 23.20 3.39 -10.93
C PRO A 135 23.04 4.53 -9.93
N ARG A 136 22.50 4.19 -8.77
CA ARG A 136 22.48 5.10 -7.62
C ARG A 136 23.54 4.71 -6.60
N ALA A 137 24.01 5.68 -5.83
CA ALA A 137 24.85 5.46 -4.66
C ALA A 137 24.11 5.90 -3.39
N VAL A 138 24.08 5.03 -2.39
CA VAL A 138 23.52 5.30 -1.06
C VAL A 138 24.66 5.32 -0.06
N VAL A 139 24.89 6.48 0.56
CA VAL A 139 25.92 6.67 1.59
C VAL A 139 25.21 6.73 2.94
N SER A 140 25.32 5.66 3.69
CA SER A 140 24.78 5.54 5.05
C SER A 140 25.82 5.99 6.10
N ASN A 141 25.35 6.21 7.33
CA ASN A 141 26.20 6.62 8.45
C ASN A 141 27.06 7.87 8.15
N VAL A 142 26.45 8.83 7.45
CA VAL A 142 27.06 10.15 7.29
C VAL A 142 26.94 10.88 8.62
N GLU A 143 28.07 11.04 9.31
CA GLU A 143 28.15 11.61 10.67
C GLU A 143 28.20 13.13 10.64
N SER A 144 27.45 13.75 11.54
CA SER A 144 27.48 15.20 11.83
C SER A 144 27.49 15.44 13.33
N GLN A 145 28.16 16.50 13.77
CA GLN A 145 28.18 16.92 15.18
C GLN A 145 27.10 17.99 15.41
N ILE A 146 26.03 17.62 16.13
CA ILE A 146 24.89 18.50 16.41
C ILE A 146 24.69 18.59 17.92
N ASP A 147 24.74 19.82 18.46
CA ASP A 147 24.63 20.07 19.92
C ASP A 147 25.59 19.20 20.76
N GLY A 148 26.81 18.94 20.26
CA GLY A 148 27.83 18.14 20.96
C GLY A 148 27.58 16.63 20.95
N LYS A 149 26.63 16.16 20.12
CA LYS A 149 26.32 14.73 19.91
C LYS A 149 26.55 14.35 18.46
N THR A 150 27.02 13.13 18.24
CA THR A 150 27.10 12.56 16.90
C THR A 150 25.70 12.15 16.44
N ALA A 151 25.26 12.72 15.33
CA ALA A 151 24.06 12.33 14.62
C ALA A 151 24.45 11.73 13.26
N THR A 152 23.68 10.76 12.78
CA THR A 152 23.91 10.08 11.49
C THR A 152 22.74 10.25 10.56
N THR A 153 23.01 10.34 9.25
CA THR A 153 21.99 10.33 8.21
C THR A 153 22.46 9.50 7.02
N SER A 154 21.55 9.30 6.06
CA SER A 154 21.87 8.68 4.77
C SER A 154 21.60 9.65 3.64
N ILE A 155 22.48 9.69 2.65
CA ILE A 155 22.37 10.57 1.46
C ILE A 155 22.50 9.69 0.22
N GLN A 156 21.73 9.99 -0.83
CA GLN A 156 21.82 9.27 -2.09
C GLN A 156 21.93 10.21 -3.29
N LEU A 157 22.66 9.75 -4.29
CA LEU A 157 22.88 10.40 -5.58
C LEU A 157 22.72 9.41 -6.73
N GLY A 158 22.68 9.92 -7.96
CA GLY A 158 22.55 9.13 -9.18
C GLY A 158 21.11 8.82 -9.52
N GLY A 159 20.88 7.63 -10.13
CA GLY A 159 19.59 7.28 -10.71
C GLY A 159 18.48 7.04 -9.70
N GLN A 160 17.24 7.26 -10.13
CA GLN A 160 16.04 6.90 -9.39
C GLN A 160 15.76 5.39 -9.50
N ARG A 161 15.41 4.73 -8.39
CA ARG A 161 15.31 3.25 -8.31
C ARG A 161 14.26 2.61 -9.21
N TYR A 162 13.20 3.33 -9.55
CA TYR A 162 12.07 2.85 -10.35
C TYR A 162 12.12 3.33 -11.80
N CYS A 163 13.25 3.88 -12.27
CA CYS A 163 13.38 4.42 -13.60
C CYS A 163 14.41 3.66 -14.45
N PRO A 164 14.12 3.46 -15.72
CA PRO A 164 12.83 3.68 -16.37
C PRO A 164 11.86 2.52 -16.10
N GLU A 165 10.61 2.85 -15.75
CA GLU A 165 9.51 1.90 -15.65
C GLU A 165 8.36 2.39 -16.52
N ASN A 166 7.71 1.49 -17.25
CA ASN A 166 6.61 1.86 -18.12
C ASN A 166 5.62 0.73 -18.17
N PHE A 167 4.34 1.07 -17.96
CA PHE A 167 3.32 0.11 -18.24
C PHE A 167 2.06 0.76 -18.83
N TYR A 168 1.43 0.06 -19.78
CA TYR A 168 0.20 0.51 -20.39
C TYR A 168 -0.81 -0.62 -20.50
N ASN A 169 -2.08 -0.24 -20.47
CA ASN A 169 -3.20 -1.15 -20.60
C ASN A 169 -4.16 -0.69 -21.67
N HIS A 170 -4.71 -1.65 -22.39
CA HIS A 170 -5.90 -1.49 -23.20
C HIS A 170 -7.01 -2.34 -22.59
N VAL A 171 -8.12 -1.73 -22.21
CA VAL A 171 -9.29 -2.43 -21.71
C VAL A 171 -10.45 -2.22 -22.69
N LEU A 172 -10.97 -3.31 -23.24
CA LEU A 172 -12.18 -3.30 -24.06
C LEU A 172 -13.29 -3.95 -23.26
N GLN A 173 -14.36 -3.19 -22.99
CA GLN A 173 -15.51 -3.70 -22.25
C GLN A 173 -16.79 -3.58 -23.08
N LEU A 174 -17.57 -4.65 -23.11
CA LEU A 174 -18.90 -4.72 -23.67
C LEU A 174 -19.87 -5.08 -22.56
N VAL A 175 -20.89 -4.22 -22.36
CA VAL A 175 -22.00 -4.47 -21.43
C VAL A 175 -23.32 -4.36 -22.21
N ASP A 176 -24.15 -5.37 -22.10
CA ASP A 176 -25.51 -5.33 -22.65
C ASP A 176 -26.51 -5.61 -21.55
N ASN A 177 -27.45 -4.69 -21.35
CA ASN A 177 -28.54 -4.78 -20.39
C ASN A 177 -29.86 -4.77 -21.08
N PHE A 178 -30.67 -5.79 -20.85
CA PHE A 178 -32.06 -5.82 -21.27
C PHE A 178 -32.98 -5.69 -20.06
N TYR A 179 -33.75 -4.62 -20.03
CA TYR A 179 -34.75 -4.32 -19.02
C TYR A 179 -36.13 -4.70 -19.55
N TYR A 180 -36.86 -5.52 -18.81
CA TYR A 180 -38.20 -5.91 -19.14
C TYR A 180 -39.14 -5.62 -17.95
N ASN A 181 -40.02 -4.63 -18.13
CA ASN A 181 -40.86 -4.10 -17.07
C ASN A 181 -42.31 -4.58 -17.28
N THR A 182 -42.82 -5.30 -16.30
CA THR A 182 -44.22 -5.69 -16.22
C THR A 182 -44.93 -4.85 -15.16
N ASN A 183 -46.24 -5.00 -15.01
CA ASN A 183 -47.00 -4.28 -13.98
C ASN A 183 -46.60 -4.68 -12.55
N LYS A 184 -45.98 -5.85 -12.36
CA LYS A 184 -45.65 -6.40 -11.04
C LYS A 184 -44.18 -6.60 -10.83
N ILE A 185 -43.44 -6.97 -11.87
CA ILE A 185 -42.03 -7.38 -11.74
C ILE A 185 -41.20 -6.64 -12.80
N ASN A 186 -40.10 -6.07 -12.42
CA ASN A 186 -39.07 -5.56 -13.29
C ASN A 186 -37.93 -6.59 -13.34
N TYR A 187 -37.60 -7.01 -14.56
CA TYR A 187 -36.49 -7.92 -14.82
C TYR A 187 -35.33 -7.16 -15.45
N THR A 188 -34.13 -7.54 -15.07
CA THR A 188 -32.90 -7.11 -15.74
C THR A 188 -32.09 -8.37 -16.09
N PHE A 189 -31.73 -8.48 -17.36
CA PHE A 189 -30.82 -9.50 -17.86
C PHE A 189 -29.60 -8.80 -18.42
N GLY A 190 -28.41 -9.28 -18.17
CA GLY A 190 -27.23 -8.63 -18.72
C GLY A 190 -26.06 -9.58 -18.91
N VAL A 191 -25.16 -9.13 -19.77
CA VAL A 191 -23.84 -9.68 -20.00
C VAL A 191 -22.81 -8.57 -19.82
N ASP A 192 -21.64 -8.92 -19.32
CA ASP A 192 -20.54 -8.01 -19.11
C ASP A 192 -19.25 -8.76 -19.46
N MET A 193 -18.57 -8.29 -20.49
CA MET A 193 -17.34 -8.88 -21.00
C MET A 193 -16.25 -7.82 -21.02
N MET A 194 -15.16 -8.06 -20.30
CA MET A 194 -14.04 -7.14 -20.23
C MET A 194 -12.75 -7.88 -20.60
N TYR A 195 -12.12 -7.43 -21.68
CA TYR A 195 -10.82 -7.91 -22.12
C TYR A 195 -9.77 -6.86 -21.81
N THR A 196 -8.75 -7.25 -21.04
CA THR A 196 -7.62 -6.39 -20.65
C THR A 196 -6.34 -6.91 -21.29
N HIS A 197 -5.67 -6.07 -22.06
CA HIS A 197 -4.30 -6.30 -22.52
C HIS A 197 -3.36 -5.38 -21.76
N MET A 198 -2.40 -5.96 -21.09
CA MET A 198 -1.39 -5.25 -20.30
C MET A 198 0.00 -5.51 -20.87
N ASN A 199 0.84 -4.46 -20.87
CA ASN A 199 2.24 -4.55 -21.26
C ASN A 199 3.06 -3.75 -20.25
N SER A 200 3.99 -4.40 -19.59
CA SER A 200 4.77 -3.83 -18.50
C SER A 200 6.26 -4.02 -18.72
N ARG A 201 7.03 -2.95 -18.53
CA ARG A 201 8.47 -2.96 -18.30
C ARG A 201 8.71 -2.66 -16.83
N TYR A 202 9.24 -3.64 -16.10
CA TYR A 202 9.56 -3.48 -14.68
C TYR A 202 10.90 -2.76 -14.53
N GLY A 203 10.96 -1.71 -13.71
CA GLY A 203 12.13 -0.83 -13.58
C GLY A 203 12.85 -0.89 -12.24
N SER A 204 12.24 -1.47 -11.19
CA SER A 204 12.81 -1.41 -9.83
C SER A 204 14.20 -2.06 -9.75
N GLU A 205 15.18 -1.27 -9.30
CA GLU A 205 16.59 -1.65 -9.09
C GLU A 205 17.33 -2.14 -10.35
N THR A 206 16.75 -1.97 -11.55
CA THR A 206 17.39 -2.43 -12.80
C THR A 206 18.58 -1.58 -13.23
N ASN A 207 18.72 -0.38 -12.68
CA ASN A 207 19.88 0.51 -12.91
C ASN A 207 21.06 0.22 -11.98
N GLY A 208 20.85 -0.47 -10.84
CA GLY A 208 21.88 -0.83 -9.86
C GLY A 208 22.05 0.16 -8.73
N ARG A 209 22.58 -0.32 -7.61
CA ARG A 209 22.76 0.44 -6.38
C ARG A 209 24.03 0.09 -5.67
N PHE A 210 24.88 1.09 -5.43
CA PHE A 210 26.07 1.00 -4.59
C PHE A 210 25.77 1.44 -3.17
N TYR A 211 26.32 0.75 -2.18
CA TYR A 211 26.20 1.11 -0.78
C TYR A 211 27.57 1.46 -0.20
N PHE A 212 27.63 2.60 0.49
CA PHE A 212 28.82 3.09 1.19
C PHE A 212 28.54 3.29 2.66
N ASN A 213 29.54 3.03 3.50
CA ASN A 213 29.48 3.25 4.94
C ASN A 213 30.34 4.48 5.29
N GLY A 214 29.71 5.62 5.45
CA GLY A 214 30.36 6.89 5.74
C GLY A 214 30.99 7.58 4.53
N LEU A 215 31.40 8.85 4.74
CA LEU A 215 31.97 9.69 3.70
C LEU A 215 33.37 9.24 3.23
N ASP A 216 34.16 8.61 4.09
CA ASP A 216 35.51 8.17 3.70
C ASP A 216 35.48 7.01 2.72
N ALA A 217 34.55 6.03 2.92
CA ALA A 217 34.35 4.96 1.95
C ALA A 217 33.81 5.50 0.63
N PHE A 218 32.92 6.49 0.66
CA PHE A 218 32.41 7.17 -0.50
C PHE A 218 33.50 7.93 -1.25
N ASP A 219 34.34 8.66 -0.55
CA ASP A 219 35.50 9.37 -1.13
C ASP A 219 36.51 8.40 -1.77
N ASN A 220 36.77 7.25 -1.15
CA ASN A 220 37.73 6.26 -1.64
C ASN A 220 37.16 5.35 -2.77
N LEU A 221 35.88 5.51 -3.18
CA LEU A 221 35.21 4.64 -4.14
C LEU A 221 35.21 3.17 -3.68
N GLU A 222 34.95 2.94 -2.38
CA GLU A 222 34.96 1.64 -1.72
C GLU A 222 33.53 1.28 -1.23
N PRO A 223 32.61 0.86 -2.13
CA PRO A 223 31.33 0.36 -1.69
C PRO A 223 31.51 -0.94 -0.90
N TYR A 224 30.67 -1.16 0.12
CA TYR A 224 30.66 -2.46 0.79
C TYR A 224 29.68 -3.45 0.16
N ARG A 225 28.77 -2.96 -0.73
CA ARG A 225 27.80 -3.80 -1.43
C ARG A 225 27.35 -3.15 -2.73
N TYR A 226 27.08 -3.98 -3.74
CA TYR A 226 26.42 -3.60 -4.97
C TYR A 226 25.26 -4.54 -5.26
N VAL A 227 24.08 -4.00 -5.57
CA VAL A 227 22.88 -4.76 -5.91
C VAL A 227 22.31 -4.27 -7.23
N ARG A 228 21.89 -5.18 -8.10
CA ARG A 228 21.19 -4.86 -9.34
C ARG A 228 20.26 -6.00 -9.74
N GLU A 229 19.03 -5.67 -10.13
CA GLU A 229 18.14 -6.62 -10.81
C GLU A 229 18.41 -6.57 -12.31
N LEU A 230 18.71 -7.72 -12.91
CA LEU A 230 19.15 -7.81 -14.29
C LEU A 230 18.18 -8.64 -15.11
N TYR A 231 17.78 -8.11 -16.28
CA TYR A 231 17.13 -8.92 -17.29
C TYR A 231 18.14 -9.87 -17.94
N LEU A 232 17.79 -11.15 -18.03
CA LEU A 232 18.58 -12.22 -18.65
C LEU A 232 18.26 -12.39 -20.14
N THR A 233 17.19 -11.77 -20.60
CA THR A 233 16.69 -11.80 -21.98
C THR A 233 16.64 -10.40 -22.56
N PRO A 234 16.78 -10.23 -23.89
CA PRO A 234 16.65 -8.93 -24.55
C PRO A 234 15.23 -8.33 -24.42
N ASP A 235 14.19 -9.16 -24.23
CA ASP A 235 12.81 -8.72 -24.01
C ASP A 235 12.59 -8.41 -22.52
N ASP A 236 12.64 -7.12 -22.18
CA ASP A 236 12.42 -6.58 -20.84
C ASP A 236 10.92 -6.32 -20.54
N ARG A 237 10.01 -6.80 -21.42
CA ARG A 237 8.57 -6.58 -21.28
C ARG A 237 7.82 -7.87 -21.00
N VAL A 238 6.83 -7.75 -20.15
CA VAL A 238 5.88 -8.81 -19.80
C VAL A 238 4.48 -8.39 -20.24
N LYS A 239 3.75 -9.33 -20.85
CA LYS A 239 2.40 -9.10 -21.34
C LYS A 239 1.42 -10.01 -20.60
N GLN A 240 0.27 -9.47 -20.20
CA GLN A 240 -0.84 -10.25 -19.64
C GLN A 240 -2.12 -9.92 -20.40
N ASN A 241 -2.86 -10.95 -20.75
CA ASN A 241 -4.20 -10.83 -21.31
C ASN A 241 -5.19 -11.47 -20.35
N ILE A 242 -6.27 -10.75 -20.03
CA ILE A 242 -7.28 -11.20 -19.07
C ILE A 242 -8.66 -11.06 -19.74
N LEU A 243 -9.48 -12.09 -19.63
CA LEU A 243 -10.89 -12.05 -19.99
C LEU A 243 -11.73 -12.26 -18.74
N ASN A 244 -12.47 -11.22 -18.36
CA ASN A 244 -13.55 -11.31 -17.40
C ASN A 244 -14.87 -11.35 -18.15
N ALA A 245 -15.63 -12.43 -18.00
CA ALA A 245 -16.92 -12.61 -18.66
C ALA A 245 -18.00 -12.93 -17.61
N GLY A 246 -19.05 -12.13 -17.57
CA GLY A 246 -20.15 -12.27 -16.64
C GLY A 246 -21.51 -12.27 -17.31
N ALA A 247 -22.45 -13.03 -16.77
CA ALA A 247 -23.85 -12.98 -17.11
C ALA A 247 -24.69 -12.88 -15.83
N TYR A 248 -25.77 -12.13 -15.87
CA TYR A 248 -26.61 -11.91 -14.70
C TYR A 248 -28.09 -11.75 -15.03
N ALA A 249 -28.89 -12.13 -14.03
CA ALA A 249 -30.32 -11.89 -14.04
C ALA A 249 -30.76 -11.34 -12.68
N GLN A 250 -31.68 -10.37 -12.70
CA GLN A 250 -32.22 -9.75 -11.50
C GLN A 250 -33.75 -9.57 -11.69
N LEU A 251 -34.47 -9.74 -10.60
CA LEU A 251 -35.86 -9.32 -10.50
C LEU A 251 -36.03 -8.32 -9.35
N GLN A 252 -36.96 -7.38 -9.57
CA GLN A 252 -37.42 -6.41 -8.58
C GLN A 252 -38.92 -6.41 -8.54
N THR A 253 -39.51 -6.57 -7.36
CA THR A 253 -40.98 -6.66 -7.22
C THR A 253 -41.44 -6.10 -5.89
N LYS A 254 -42.65 -5.60 -5.85
CA LYS A 254 -43.38 -5.29 -4.62
C LYS A 254 -44.26 -6.47 -4.26
N LEU A 255 -43.93 -7.17 -3.14
CA LEU A 255 -44.71 -8.34 -2.71
C LEU A 255 -46.03 -7.94 -2.04
N PHE A 256 -46.02 -6.84 -1.31
CA PHE A 256 -47.18 -6.18 -0.69
C PHE A 256 -46.88 -4.67 -0.53
N PRO A 257 -47.89 -3.83 -0.21
CA PRO A 257 -47.66 -2.41 0.00
C PRO A 257 -46.54 -2.11 1.01
N GLY A 258 -45.61 -1.27 0.61
CA GLY A 258 -44.43 -0.91 1.41
C GLY A 258 -43.27 -1.92 1.39
N PHE A 259 -43.45 -3.14 0.83
CA PHE A 259 -42.38 -4.15 0.80
C PHE A 259 -41.87 -4.39 -0.65
N GLU A 260 -40.59 -4.04 -0.87
CA GLU A 260 -39.89 -4.27 -2.11
C GLU A 260 -38.80 -5.32 -1.96
N LEU A 261 -38.72 -6.24 -2.89
CA LEU A 261 -37.70 -7.30 -2.97
C LEU A 261 -36.88 -7.15 -4.25
N ILE A 262 -35.57 -7.24 -4.15
CA ILE A 262 -34.63 -7.39 -5.25
C ILE A 262 -33.88 -8.69 -5.05
N ALA A 263 -33.90 -9.58 -6.04
CA ALA A 263 -33.13 -10.81 -6.05
C ALA A 263 -32.37 -10.95 -7.37
N GLY A 264 -31.12 -11.35 -7.30
CA GLY A 264 -30.27 -11.49 -8.49
C GLY A 264 -29.26 -12.61 -8.36
N LEU A 265 -28.83 -13.09 -9.50
CA LEU A 265 -27.75 -14.06 -9.66
C LEU A 265 -26.80 -13.55 -10.72
N ARG A 266 -25.50 -13.52 -10.43
CA ARG A 266 -24.44 -13.24 -11.38
C ARG A 266 -23.47 -14.42 -11.42
N LEU A 267 -23.06 -14.80 -12.61
CA LEU A 267 -22.05 -15.80 -12.90
C LEU A 267 -20.88 -15.09 -13.57
N ASP A 268 -19.68 -15.24 -13.05
CA ASP A 268 -18.46 -14.65 -13.63
C ASP A 268 -17.38 -15.70 -13.84
N ASN A 269 -16.63 -15.54 -14.90
CA ASN A 269 -15.40 -16.26 -15.14
C ASN A 269 -14.27 -15.27 -15.40
N ALA A 270 -13.15 -15.40 -14.64
CA ALA A 270 -11.94 -14.65 -14.87
C ALA A 270 -10.86 -15.62 -15.40
N THR A 271 -10.32 -15.35 -16.58
CA THR A 271 -9.25 -16.15 -17.22
C THR A 271 -8.05 -15.26 -17.50
N TYR A 272 -6.91 -15.66 -16.97
CA TYR A 272 -5.60 -15.03 -17.20
C TYR A 272 -4.85 -15.90 -18.22
N PHE A 273 -4.67 -15.41 -19.45
CA PHE A 273 -4.14 -16.21 -20.54
C PHE A 273 -2.64 -16.41 -20.49
N ASN A 274 -1.90 -15.46 -19.91
CA ASN A 274 -0.45 -15.53 -19.78
C ASN A 274 -0.08 -15.99 -18.38
N LYS A 275 1.02 -16.69 -18.28
CA LYS A 275 1.56 -17.30 -17.06
C LYS A 275 3.07 -17.24 -17.07
N GLY A 276 3.71 -17.49 -15.92
CA GLY A 276 5.17 -17.63 -15.81
C GLY A 276 5.71 -18.76 -16.69
N THR A 277 6.99 -18.73 -16.94
CA THR A 277 7.68 -19.80 -17.68
C THR A 277 7.96 -20.97 -16.73
N PHE A 278 7.89 -22.19 -17.23
CA PHE A 278 8.29 -23.37 -16.46
C PHE A 278 9.78 -23.30 -16.13
N ASN A 279 10.12 -23.40 -14.85
CA ASN A 279 11.49 -23.39 -14.37
C ASN A 279 11.89 -24.80 -13.92
N GLN A 280 12.77 -25.44 -14.69
CA GLN A 280 13.21 -26.81 -14.44
C GLN A 280 13.94 -26.93 -13.11
N THR A 281 14.78 -25.93 -12.72
CA THR A 281 15.51 -25.97 -11.46
C THR A 281 14.57 -25.97 -10.25
N VAL A 282 13.52 -25.14 -10.25
CA VAL A 282 12.53 -25.11 -9.19
C VAL A 282 11.77 -26.44 -9.10
N TYR A 283 11.46 -27.02 -10.25
CA TYR A 283 10.77 -28.31 -10.27
C TYR A 283 11.65 -29.46 -9.72
N ASP A 284 12.92 -29.52 -10.13
CA ASP A 284 13.86 -30.55 -9.70
C ASP A 284 14.20 -30.45 -8.20
N GLU A 285 14.34 -29.22 -7.69
CA GLU A 285 14.73 -28.96 -6.30
C GLU A 285 13.56 -28.98 -5.32
N LEU A 286 12.40 -28.45 -5.71
CA LEU A 286 11.27 -28.22 -4.80
C LEU A 286 9.97 -28.94 -5.23
N GLY A 287 9.93 -29.56 -6.39
CA GLY A 287 8.73 -30.22 -6.93
C GLY A 287 7.62 -29.24 -7.35
N LEU A 288 7.92 -27.94 -7.49
CA LEU A 288 6.94 -26.90 -7.74
C LEU A 288 6.92 -26.46 -9.21
N ARG A 289 5.72 -26.14 -9.71
CA ARG A 289 5.55 -25.61 -11.08
C ARG A 289 5.40 -24.11 -11.04
N THR A 290 6.27 -23.40 -11.75
CA THR A 290 6.24 -21.93 -11.88
C THR A 290 5.28 -21.44 -12.96
N ASP A 291 4.75 -22.34 -13.79
CA ASP A 291 3.88 -22.06 -14.93
C ASP A 291 2.39 -22.33 -14.65
N ASN A 292 1.96 -22.22 -13.41
CA ASN A 292 0.54 -22.35 -13.07
C ASN A 292 -0.26 -21.16 -13.64
N GLY A 293 -1.35 -21.48 -14.35
CA GLY A 293 -2.30 -20.50 -14.84
C GLY A 293 -3.35 -20.14 -13.79
N LEU A 294 -4.17 -19.13 -14.09
CA LEU A 294 -5.31 -18.74 -13.26
C LEU A 294 -6.57 -18.65 -14.12
N SER A 295 -7.59 -19.41 -13.74
CA SER A 295 -8.94 -19.30 -14.29
C SER A 295 -9.94 -19.69 -13.22
N THR A 296 -10.89 -18.83 -12.93
CA THR A 296 -11.85 -19.08 -11.85
C THR A 296 -13.27 -18.74 -12.26
N PHE A 297 -14.20 -19.58 -11.79
CA PHE A 297 -15.63 -19.37 -11.98
C PHE A 297 -16.30 -19.05 -10.65
N GLN A 298 -17.15 -18.01 -10.64
CA GLN A 298 -17.80 -17.52 -9.44
C GLN A 298 -19.30 -17.43 -9.61
N VAL A 299 -20.03 -17.87 -8.58
CA VAL A 299 -21.49 -17.77 -8.47
C VAL A 299 -21.81 -16.74 -7.39
N GLN A 300 -22.51 -15.67 -7.78
CA GLN A 300 -22.72 -14.49 -6.95
C GLN A 300 -24.21 -14.19 -6.77
N PRO A 301 -24.91 -14.89 -5.86
CA PRO A 301 -26.30 -14.56 -5.50
C PRO A 301 -26.34 -13.25 -4.69
N ARG A 302 -27.41 -12.48 -4.88
CA ARG A 302 -27.66 -11.22 -4.16
C ARG A 302 -29.13 -11.12 -3.82
N LEU A 303 -29.42 -10.68 -2.59
CA LEU A 303 -30.78 -10.47 -2.11
C LEU A 303 -30.82 -9.17 -1.34
N GLN A 304 -31.85 -8.36 -1.60
CA GLN A 304 -32.12 -7.13 -0.85
C GLN A 304 -33.61 -6.96 -0.68
N PHE A 305 -34.03 -6.50 0.48
CA PHE A 305 -35.39 -6.01 0.65
C PHE A 305 -35.41 -4.63 1.33
N THR A 306 -36.43 -3.88 1.01
CA THR A 306 -36.80 -2.63 1.67
C THR A 306 -38.23 -2.75 2.13
N TRP A 307 -38.43 -2.54 3.41
CA TRP A 307 -39.75 -2.57 4.01
C TRP A 307 -40.09 -1.24 4.67
N ASP A 308 -40.98 -0.50 4.03
CA ASP A 308 -41.62 0.68 4.60
C ASP A 308 -42.85 0.22 5.38
N ILE A 309 -42.72 0.21 6.71
CA ILE A 309 -43.76 -0.36 7.61
C ILE A 309 -45.04 0.46 7.49
N ASN A 310 -46.11 -0.23 7.14
CA ASN A 310 -47.44 0.36 6.90
C ASN A 310 -47.51 1.35 5.72
N ASP A 311 -46.52 1.37 4.83
CA ASP A 311 -46.46 2.24 3.62
C ASP A 311 -46.63 3.74 3.97
N LYS A 312 -46.08 4.18 5.11
CA LYS A 312 -46.20 5.56 5.65
C LYS A 312 -44.94 6.38 5.53
N HIS A 313 -43.87 5.81 4.98
CA HIS A 313 -42.53 6.43 4.86
C HIS A 313 -41.95 6.93 6.20
N LYS A 314 -42.39 6.33 7.31
CA LYS A 314 -41.97 6.71 8.66
C LYS A 314 -40.92 5.75 9.24
N ASP A 315 -41.17 4.46 9.05
CA ASP A 315 -40.34 3.39 9.58
C ASP A 315 -39.88 2.49 8.44
N ILE A 316 -38.57 2.52 8.13
CA ILE A 316 -38.03 1.79 6.99
C ILE A 316 -36.96 0.82 7.46
N ILE A 317 -37.14 -0.46 7.15
CA ILE A 317 -36.15 -1.52 7.35
C ILE A 317 -35.55 -1.86 5.98
N ARG A 318 -34.21 -1.96 5.91
CA ARG A 318 -33.49 -2.48 4.75
C ARG A 318 -32.56 -3.57 5.17
N ALA A 319 -32.57 -4.68 4.44
CA ALA A 319 -31.57 -5.73 4.62
C ALA A 319 -31.09 -6.21 3.25
N GLY A 320 -29.83 -6.61 3.22
CA GLY A 320 -29.24 -7.16 2.03
C GLY A 320 -28.16 -8.16 2.38
N ALA A 321 -28.01 -9.16 1.51
CA ALA A 321 -26.90 -10.11 1.58
C ALA A 321 -26.45 -10.48 0.16
N GLY A 322 -25.18 -10.76 -0.02
CA GLY A 322 -24.66 -11.17 -1.32
C GLY A 322 -23.23 -11.64 -1.30
N ILE A 323 -22.88 -12.34 -2.36
CA ILE A 323 -21.52 -12.78 -2.66
C ILE A 323 -20.98 -11.92 -3.81
N PHE A 324 -19.73 -11.48 -3.67
CA PHE A 324 -19.05 -10.63 -4.64
C PHE A 324 -17.65 -11.20 -4.89
N ALA A 325 -17.26 -11.32 -6.14
CA ALA A 325 -15.89 -11.64 -6.52
C ALA A 325 -15.11 -10.37 -6.83
N SER A 326 -13.80 -10.44 -6.70
CA SER A 326 -12.86 -9.37 -7.05
C SER A 326 -11.71 -9.97 -7.84
N ASP A 327 -11.09 -9.19 -8.71
CA ASP A 327 -9.88 -9.61 -9.42
C ASP A 327 -8.66 -9.62 -8.49
N ILE A 328 -7.63 -10.38 -8.87
CA ILE A 328 -6.30 -10.24 -8.29
C ILE A 328 -5.67 -8.98 -8.89
N ASN A 329 -4.90 -8.27 -8.07
CA ASN A 329 -4.16 -7.09 -8.52
C ASN A 329 -3.29 -7.45 -9.73
N ASN A 330 -3.52 -6.76 -10.84
CA ASN A 330 -2.84 -7.02 -12.10
C ASN A 330 -1.32 -6.87 -12.00
N TYR A 331 -0.86 -5.94 -11.16
CA TYR A 331 0.57 -5.75 -10.93
C TYR A 331 1.22 -6.97 -10.24
N ALA A 332 0.51 -7.64 -9.32
CA ALA A 332 0.97 -8.89 -8.71
C ALA A 332 1.11 -10.00 -9.77
N MET A 333 0.16 -10.10 -10.70
CA MET A 333 0.21 -11.09 -11.78
C MET A 333 1.37 -10.84 -12.76
N ILE A 334 1.61 -9.57 -13.11
CA ILE A 334 2.78 -9.17 -13.91
C ILE A 334 4.08 -9.51 -13.17
N ASN A 335 4.16 -9.18 -11.88
CA ASN A 335 5.33 -9.42 -11.05
C ASN A 335 5.69 -10.91 -10.96
N ASN A 336 4.68 -11.81 -10.87
CA ASN A 336 4.92 -13.25 -10.90
C ASN A 336 5.49 -13.74 -12.24
N MET A 337 5.24 -13.04 -13.35
CA MET A 337 5.82 -13.38 -14.65
C MET A 337 7.20 -12.76 -14.87
N VAL A 338 7.48 -11.57 -14.32
CA VAL A 338 8.80 -10.95 -14.36
C VAL A 338 9.81 -11.82 -13.61
N PHE A 339 9.43 -12.27 -12.41
CA PHE A 339 10.27 -13.03 -11.49
C PHE A 339 9.98 -14.55 -11.56
N ASP A 340 9.79 -15.12 -12.72
CA ASP A 340 9.61 -16.58 -12.89
C ASP A 340 10.92 -17.38 -12.82
N GLY A 341 12.05 -16.70 -12.57
CA GLY A 341 13.38 -17.26 -12.49
C GLY A 341 14.05 -17.52 -13.83
N THR A 342 13.39 -17.20 -14.96
CA THR A 342 13.97 -17.31 -16.31
C THR A 342 14.28 -15.96 -16.94
N ARG A 343 13.59 -14.90 -16.52
CA ARG A 343 13.69 -13.56 -17.11
C ARG A 343 14.64 -12.64 -16.39
N THR A 344 14.73 -12.74 -15.06
CA THR A 344 15.56 -11.86 -14.24
C THR A 344 16.44 -12.65 -13.28
N ALA A 345 17.56 -12.04 -12.87
CA ALA A 345 18.38 -12.48 -11.76
C ALA A 345 18.93 -11.27 -10.99
N SER A 346 19.06 -11.42 -9.69
CA SER A 346 19.66 -10.43 -8.83
C SER A 346 21.17 -10.62 -8.78
N LEU A 347 21.89 -9.54 -9.01
CA LEU A 347 23.31 -9.39 -8.71
C LEU A 347 23.40 -8.74 -7.33
N ASP A 348 23.93 -9.46 -6.35
CA ASP A 348 24.12 -8.97 -4.98
C ASP A 348 25.51 -9.36 -4.50
N ILE A 349 26.43 -8.41 -4.54
CA ILE A 349 27.82 -8.58 -4.14
C ILE A 349 28.05 -7.79 -2.85
N THR A 350 28.24 -8.50 -1.75
CA THR A 350 28.64 -7.92 -0.46
C THR A 350 30.13 -8.22 -0.25
N LEU A 351 30.90 -7.19 0.09
CA LEU A 351 32.34 -7.28 0.27
C LEU A 351 32.70 -7.54 1.73
N ASP A 352 33.51 -8.56 1.97
CA ASP A 352 34.14 -8.83 3.26
C ASP A 352 35.60 -8.36 3.22
N LYS A 353 35.94 -7.32 3.99
CA LYS A 353 37.32 -6.77 4.09
C LYS A 353 38.34 -7.78 4.62
N THR A 354 37.89 -8.86 5.26
CA THR A 354 38.75 -9.91 5.80
C THR A 354 39.01 -11.05 4.81
N ALA A 355 38.23 -11.11 3.74
CA ALA A 355 38.35 -12.14 2.71
C ALA A 355 39.64 -11.95 1.86
N SER A 356 40.31 -13.05 1.52
CA SER A 356 41.53 -13.04 0.70
C SER A 356 41.33 -12.47 -0.71
N ASN A 357 40.11 -12.54 -1.24
CA ASN A 357 39.72 -12.03 -2.56
C ASN A 357 39.09 -10.62 -2.50
N TYR A 358 39.13 -9.94 -1.36
CA TYR A 358 38.50 -8.63 -1.17
C TYR A 358 38.84 -7.63 -2.28
N GLN A 359 40.13 -7.49 -2.59
CA GLN A 359 40.60 -6.51 -3.58
C GLN A 359 40.14 -6.86 -5.01
N GLU A 360 40.07 -8.15 -5.34
CA GLU A 360 39.53 -8.63 -6.60
C GLU A 360 38.04 -8.26 -6.71
N MET A 361 37.26 -8.60 -5.68
CA MET A 361 35.82 -8.34 -5.65
C MET A 361 35.52 -6.84 -5.63
N LEU A 362 36.30 -6.03 -4.92
CA LEU A 362 36.17 -4.57 -4.95
C LEU A 362 36.38 -4.01 -6.37
N ASN A 363 37.37 -4.51 -7.09
CA ASN A 363 37.65 -4.05 -8.45
C ASN A 363 36.52 -4.38 -9.44
N LEU A 364 35.74 -5.46 -9.19
CA LEU A 364 34.57 -5.81 -10.01
C LEU A 364 33.42 -4.79 -9.87
N ILE A 365 33.30 -4.19 -8.70
CA ILE A 365 32.19 -3.26 -8.39
C ILE A 365 32.68 -1.86 -8.02
N ARG A 366 33.96 -1.52 -8.29
CA ARG A 366 34.43 -0.14 -8.08
C ARG A 366 33.65 0.82 -8.98
N PRO A 367 32.97 1.83 -8.40
CA PRO A 367 32.09 2.69 -9.21
C PRO A 367 32.87 3.64 -10.14
N ASP A 368 32.35 3.82 -11.35
CA ASP A 368 32.81 4.83 -12.31
C ASP A 368 31.60 5.62 -12.86
N PHE A 369 31.03 6.46 -12.01
CA PHE A 369 29.86 7.25 -12.38
C PHE A 369 30.08 8.19 -13.57
N PRO A 370 31.23 8.83 -13.76
CA PRO A 370 31.49 9.61 -14.97
C PRO A 370 31.32 8.82 -16.28
N SER A 371 31.71 7.54 -16.29
CA SER A 371 31.46 6.65 -17.44
C SER A 371 29.98 6.27 -17.54
N TYR A 372 29.31 5.95 -16.43
CA TYR A 372 27.87 5.60 -16.43
C TYR A 372 27.00 6.74 -16.93
N ARG A 373 27.37 8.01 -16.65
CA ARG A 373 26.66 9.20 -17.14
C ARG A 373 26.78 9.35 -18.66
N LYS A 374 27.86 8.88 -19.26
CA LYS A 374 28.06 8.90 -20.71
C LYS A 374 27.37 7.69 -21.38
N ASP A 375 27.51 6.54 -20.78
CA ASP A 375 26.95 5.28 -21.25
C ASP A 375 26.54 4.40 -20.06
N PRO A 376 25.26 4.38 -19.67
CA PRO A 376 24.76 3.57 -18.56
C PRO A 376 25.00 2.05 -18.71
N SER A 377 25.27 1.55 -19.93
CA SER A 377 25.56 0.13 -20.15
C SER A 377 26.91 -0.31 -19.58
N THR A 378 27.80 0.64 -19.28
CA THR A 378 29.13 0.36 -18.67
C THR A 378 29.04 0.04 -17.18
N ALA A 379 27.88 0.24 -16.53
CA ALA A 379 27.67 -0.15 -15.15
C ALA A 379 27.77 -1.66 -14.93
N PRO A 380 28.25 -2.13 -13.75
CA PRO A 380 28.38 -3.56 -13.48
C PRO A 380 27.07 -4.32 -13.76
N GLY A 381 27.14 -5.39 -14.55
CA GLY A 381 25.95 -6.07 -15.09
C GLY A 381 26.12 -7.57 -15.23
N ALA A 382 25.33 -8.19 -16.12
CA ALA A 382 25.22 -9.64 -16.28
C ALA A 382 26.54 -10.38 -16.58
N GLY A 383 27.52 -9.69 -17.15
CA GLY A 383 28.87 -10.24 -17.36
C GLY A 383 29.56 -10.71 -16.10
N LEU A 384 29.21 -10.13 -14.93
CA LEU A 384 29.75 -10.54 -13.64
C LEU A 384 29.34 -11.95 -13.21
N PHE A 385 28.23 -12.48 -13.72
CA PHE A 385 27.83 -13.87 -13.45
C PHE A 385 28.80 -14.93 -14.04
N ASN A 386 29.72 -14.52 -14.88
CA ASN A 386 30.80 -15.40 -15.35
C ASN A 386 31.93 -15.57 -14.31
N ASN A 387 31.98 -14.73 -13.26
CA ASN A 387 32.93 -14.87 -12.17
C ASN A 387 32.42 -15.92 -11.16
N PRO A 388 33.22 -16.96 -10.84
CA PRO A 388 32.81 -18.01 -9.92
C PRO A 388 32.54 -17.54 -8.49
N ASN A 389 33.04 -16.36 -8.11
CA ASN A 389 32.80 -15.74 -6.81
C ASN A 389 31.54 -14.87 -6.76
N VAL A 390 30.79 -14.76 -7.88
CA VAL A 390 29.56 -13.98 -7.96
C VAL A 390 28.39 -14.92 -8.09
N GLU A 391 27.57 -14.96 -7.05
CA GLU A 391 26.36 -15.77 -7.04
C GLU A 391 25.31 -15.18 -8.00
N LYS A 392 24.75 -16.04 -8.86
CA LYS A 392 23.57 -15.72 -9.66
C LYS A 392 22.33 -16.22 -8.93
N LEU A 393 21.67 -15.34 -8.20
CA LEU A 393 20.54 -15.68 -7.37
C LEU A 393 19.25 -15.12 -7.98
N SER A 394 18.27 -16.00 -8.27
CA SER A 394 16.96 -15.57 -8.73
C SER A 394 15.95 -15.71 -7.60
N THR A 395 15.30 -14.61 -7.23
CA THR A 395 14.03 -14.66 -6.48
C THR A 395 12.94 -15.07 -7.45
N ILE A 396 12.13 -16.05 -7.10
CA ILE A 396 11.10 -16.61 -7.97
C ILE A 396 9.75 -16.32 -7.36
N ASN A 397 8.86 -15.75 -8.15
CA ASN A 397 7.47 -15.54 -7.81
C ASN A 397 6.63 -16.44 -8.72
N MET A 398 5.58 -17.05 -8.15
CA MET A 398 4.73 -17.95 -8.93
C MET A 398 3.30 -17.97 -8.40
N ASN A 399 2.36 -18.32 -9.26
CA ASN A 399 1.01 -18.66 -8.84
C ASN A 399 1.02 -20.08 -8.25
N GLY A 400 0.35 -20.27 -7.11
CA GLY A 400 0.04 -21.60 -6.61
C GLY A 400 -0.96 -22.32 -7.52
N ALA A 401 -0.94 -23.64 -7.51
CA ALA A 401 -1.84 -24.46 -8.35
C ALA A 401 -3.32 -24.21 -8.04
N ASP A 402 -3.65 -23.90 -6.78
CA ASP A 402 -5.02 -23.69 -6.28
C ASP A 402 -5.39 -22.20 -6.12
N CYS A 403 -4.69 -21.30 -6.80
CA CYS A 403 -5.00 -19.87 -6.76
C CYS A 403 -6.41 -19.58 -7.25
N LYS A 404 -7.10 -18.70 -6.52
CA LYS A 404 -8.46 -18.25 -6.79
C LYS A 404 -8.54 -16.73 -6.65
N VAL A 405 -9.51 -16.14 -7.32
CA VAL A 405 -9.84 -14.73 -7.08
C VAL A 405 -10.48 -14.53 -5.71
N PRO A 406 -10.27 -13.37 -5.06
CA PRO A 406 -10.90 -13.06 -3.79
C PRO A 406 -12.42 -13.06 -3.88
N VAL A 407 -13.08 -13.56 -2.84
CA VAL A 407 -14.53 -13.58 -2.69
C VAL A 407 -14.93 -12.89 -1.40
N ILE A 408 -15.96 -12.04 -1.47
CA ILE A 408 -16.44 -11.26 -0.33
C ILE A 408 -17.92 -11.59 -0.10
N TYR A 409 -18.23 -12.06 1.10
CA TYR A 409 -19.59 -12.24 1.61
C TYR A 409 -19.97 -10.98 2.37
N LYS A 410 -21.04 -10.32 1.97
CA LYS A 410 -21.55 -9.12 2.66
C LYS A 410 -22.99 -9.33 3.11
N ALA A 411 -23.30 -8.81 4.30
CA ALA A 411 -24.66 -8.66 4.76
C ALA A 411 -24.82 -7.34 5.53
N ASN A 412 -25.99 -6.76 5.44
CA ASN A 412 -26.35 -5.57 6.19
C ASN A 412 -27.81 -5.59 6.61
N LEU A 413 -28.09 -4.93 7.74
CA LEU A 413 -29.43 -4.67 8.21
C LEU A 413 -29.46 -3.24 8.74
N SER A 414 -30.47 -2.47 8.32
CA SER A 414 -30.65 -1.09 8.81
C SER A 414 -32.11 -0.80 9.12
N TYR A 415 -32.31 0.04 10.12
CA TYR A 415 -33.59 0.63 10.46
C TYR A 415 -33.48 2.15 10.47
N THR A 416 -34.39 2.82 9.76
CA THR A 416 -34.49 4.28 9.68
C THR A 416 -35.86 4.71 10.20
N HIS A 417 -35.85 5.66 11.14
CA HIS A 417 -37.06 6.30 11.65
C HIS A 417 -37.09 7.78 11.31
N PHE A 418 -38.19 8.24 10.74
CA PHE A 418 -38.48 9.64 10.49
C PHE A 418 -39.37 10.18 11.61
N PHE A 419 -38.77 10.91 12.56
CA PHE A 419 -39.50 11.57 13.64
C PHE A 419 -40.41 12.70 13.11
N SER A 420 -39.95 13.33 12.02
CA SER A 420 -40.67 14.35 11.27
C SER A 420 -40.07 14.47 9.88
N ASP A 421 -40.61 15.29 8.99
CA ASP A 421 -40.04 15.64 7.69
C ASP A 421 -38.65 16.28 7.80
N ARG A 422 -38.29 16.71 9.00
CA ARG A 422 -37.01 17.41 9.28
C ARG A 422 -36.02 16.61 10.09
N LEU A 423 -36.43 15.54 10.75
CA LEU A 423 -35.55 14.75 11.62
C LEU A 423 -35.69 13.27 11.30
N LYS A 424 -34.58 12.67 10.85
CA LYS A 424 -34.43 11.22 10.69
C LYS A 424 -33.24 10.71 11.49
N MET A 425 -33.36 9.47 11.98
CA MET A 425 -32.25 8.71 12.55
C MET A 425 -32.25 7.29 11.98
N SER A 426 -31.05 6.73 11.87
CA SER A 426 -30.84 5.36 11.40
C SER A 426 -29.86 4.62 12.28
N VAL A 427 -30.05 3.32 12.39
CA VAL A 427 -29.09 2.37 12.94
C VAL A 427 -28.82 1.28 11.92
N ALA A 428 -27.58 0.86 11.75
CA ALA A 428 -27.22 -0.16 10.77
C ALA A 428 -26.10 -1.06 11.29
N GLY A 429 -26.23 -2.36 11.00
CA GLY A 429 -25.18 -3.36 11.20
C GLY A 429 -24.66 -3.86 9.85
N TYR A 430 -23.37 -4.06 9.76
CA TYR A 430 -22.68 -4.56 8.56
C TYR A 430 -21.77 -5.73 8.92
N MET A 431 -21.77 -6.74 8.06
CA MET A 431 -20.84 -7.87 8.10
C MET A 431 -20.15 -7.99 6.75
N THR A 432 -18.83 -8.12 6.78
CA THR A 432 -18.01 -8.40 5.59
C THR A 432 -17.04 -9.53 5.90
N LEU A 433 -17.09 -10.62 5.13
CA LEU A 433 -16.17 -11.74 5.24
C LEU A 433 -15.42 -11.89 3.92
N GLY A 434 -14.15 -11.49 3.89
CA GLY A 434 -13.26 -11.73 2.76
C GLY A 434 -12.63 -13.12 2.85
N ARG A 435 -12.55 -13.80 1.70
CA ARG A 435 -11.95 -15.13 1.57
C ARG A 435 -11.14 -15.18 0.28
N ASN A 436 -10.19 -16.10 0.22
CA ASN A 436 -9.31 -16.28 -0.93
C ASN A 436 -8.49 -15.04 -1.29
N ASN A 437 -8.24 -14.11 -0.35
CA ASN A 437 -7.30 -13.03 -0.62
C ASN A 437 -5.93 -13.65 -0.87
N TYR A 438 -5.20 -13.12 -1.84
CA TYR A 438 -3.87 -13.62 -2.14
C TYR A 438 -2.87 -13.23 -1.05
N MET A 439 -2.00 -14.17 -0.74
CA MET A 439 -0.84 -14.04 0.15
C MET A 439 0.36 -14.71 -0.51
N TYR A 440 1.55 -14.48 0.03
CA TYR A 440 2.75 -15.14 -0.46
C TYR A 440 3.44 -15.89 0.66
N VAL A 441 3.95 -17.08 0.34
CA VAL A 441 4.76 -17.92 1.24
C VAL A 441 6.07 -18.31 0.55
N ASP A 442 7.16 -18.32 1.30
CA ASP A 442 8.46 -18.77 0.78
C ASP A 442 8.57 -20.30 0.86
N ARG A 443 8.57 -20.95 -0.32
CA ARG A 443 8.65 -22.41 -0.41
C ARG A 443 10.07 -22.97 -0.38
N ASN A 444 11.10 -22.09 -0.53
CA ASN A 444 12.49 -22.51 -0.42
C ASN A 444 13.03 -22.48 1.01
N MET A 445 12.27 -22.03 1.97
CA MET A 445 12.64 -22.08 3.38
C MET A 445 12.50 -23.51 3.92
N VAL A 446 13.46 -23.99 4.75
CA VAL A 446 13.43 -25.31 5.38
C VAL A 446 12.13 -25.55 6.15
N ASP A 447 11.61 -26.80 6.14
CA ASP A 447 10.29 -27.09 6.71
C ASP A 447 10.27 -27.01 8.22
N GLU A 448 11.38 -27.42 8.88
CA GLU A 448 11.50 -27.43 10.33
C GLU A 448 12.61 -26.48 10.79
N PRO A 449 12.46 -25.81 11.93
CA PRO A 449 13.50 -24.97 12.48
C PRO A 449 14.71 -25.80 12.92
N TYR A 450 15.91 -25.28 12.73
CA TYR A 450 17.14 -25.89 13.20
C TYR A 450 17.22 -25.96 14.73
N PHE A 451 16.65 -24.99 15.39
CA PHE A 451 16.51 -24.96 16.84
C PHE A 451 15.35 -24.08 17.27
N ARG A 452 15.00 -24.13 18.57
CA ARG A 452 13.95 -23.30 19.15
C ARG A 452 14.48 -22.55 20.35
N ILE A 453 14.07 -21.28 20.48
CA ILE A 453 14.42 -20.42 21.63
C ILE A 453 13.41 -20.69 22.75
N ALA A 454 13.85 -21.48 23.75
CA ALA A 454 12.97 -21.90 24.84
C ALA A 454 12.46 -20.73 25.68
N SER A 455 13.28 -19.71 25.92
CA SER A 455 12.94 -18.49 26.67
C SER A 455 11.94 -17.59 25.97
N GLU A 456 11.66 -17.81 24.69
CA GLU A 456 10.71 -17.03 23.86
C GLU A 456 9.50 -17.86 23.40
N GLY A 457 8.97 -18.72 24.27
CA GLY A 457 7.80 -19.52 23.94
C GLY A 457 8.05 -20.60 22.88
N ASN A 458 9.27 -21.11 22.81
CA ASN A 458 9.73 -22.08 21.80
C ASN A 458 9.68 -21.55 20.36
N ARG A 459 10.02 -20.28 20.15
CA ARG A 459 10.11 -19.69 18.81
C ARG A 459 11.13 -20.46 17.96
N GLY A 460 10.76 -20.82 16.75
CA GLY A 460 11.62 -21.49 15.77
C GLY A 460 12.63 -20.54 15.14
N VAL A 461 13.86 -21.06 14.91
CA VAL A 461 14.92 -20.38 14.14
C VAL A 461 15.30 -21.28 12.98
N TYR A 462 15.20 -20.75 11.76
CA TYR A 462 15.30 -21.51 10.52
C TYR A 462 16.69 -21.45 9.86
N VAL A 463 17.67 -20.97 10.61
CA VAL A 463 19.10 -21.03 10.25
C VAL A 463 19.88 -21.79 11.33
N PRO A 464 21.00 -22.47 10.99
CA PRO A 464 21.85 -23.11 11.99
C PRO A 464 22.45 -22.13 12.96
N ALA A 465 22.51 -22.43 14.27
CA ALA A 465 23.01 -21.52 15.30
C ALA A 465 24.47 -21.10 15.10
N ASN A 466 25.30 -21.93 14.47
CA ASN A 466 26.69 -21.62 14.16
C ASN A 466 26.88 -20.64 13.01
N THR A 467 25.85 -20.41 12.18
CA THR A 467 25.89 -19.43 11.07
C THR A 467 25.43 -18.03 11.50
N ILE A 468 24.82 -17.89 12.69
CA ILE A 468 24.50 -16.60 13.28
C ILE A 468 25.79 -15.98 13.80
N ASP A 469 26.10 -14.73 13.43
CA ASP A 469 27.31 -14.05 13.86
C ASP A 469 27.24 -13.59 15.33
N ASP A 470 28.35 -13.09 15.86
CA ASP A 470 28.42 -12.63 17.26
C ASP A 470 27.56 -11.38 17.55
N LYS A 471 27.12 -10.66 16.50
CA LYS A 471 26.20 -9.53 16.60
C LYS A 471 24.74 -9.98 16.48
N GLY A 472 24.50 -11.27 16.30
CA GLY A 472 23.18 -11.85 16.13
C GLY A 472 22.57 -11.65 14.73
N VAL A 473 23.39 -11.42 13.72
CA VAL A 473 22.93 -11.33 12.34
C VAL A 473 22.82 -12.74 11.76
N ALA A 474 21.62 -13.10 11.34
CA ALA A 474 21.33 -14.36 10.65
C ALA A 474 21.43 -14.16 9.12
N ASP A 475 22.12 -15.06 8.43
CA ASP A 475 22.09 -15.11 6.97
C ASP A 475 20.89 -15.95 6.53
N TRP A 476 19.86 -15.30 5.98
CA TRP A 476 18.66 -15.98 5.49
C TRP A 476 18.93 -17.05 4.41
N LYS A 477 20.08 -16.99 3.73
CA LYS A 477 20.47 -17.99 2.74
C LYS A 477 20.67 -19.37 3.35
N GLU A 478 21.01 -19.42 4.64
CA GLU A 478 21.16 -20.66 5.39
C GLU A 478 19.80 -21.30 5.77
N SER A 479 18.68 -20.60 5.56
CA SER A 479 17.34 -21.16 5.75
C SER A 479 16.79 -21.88 4.50
N ARG A 480 17.51 -21.88 3.39
CA ARG A 480 17.03 -22.45 2.11
C ARG A 480 17.08 -23.97 2.11
N LYS A 481 16.08 -24.61 1.46
CA LYS A 481 16.10 -26.03 1.10
C LYS A 481 17.10 -26.32 -0.03
N SER A 482 17.13 -25.43 -1.01
CA SER A 482 18.07 -25.48 -2.15
C SER A 482 18.84 -24.20 -2.26
N ASP A 483 20.14 -24.30 -2.45
CA ASP A 483 21.06 -23.19 -2.70
C ASP A 483 21.12 -22.77 -4.18
N LYS A 484 20.48 -23.53 -5.09
CA LYS A 484 20.43 -23.23 -6.52
C LYS A 484 19.47 -22.11 -6.89
N VAL A 485 18.57 -21.78 -5.98
CA VAL A 485 17.59 -20.69 -6.15
C VAL A 485 17.52 -19.83 -4.87
N GLY A 486 17.07 -18.59 -5.03
CA GLY A 486 16.81 -17.71 -3.91
C GLY A 486 15.48 -18.02 -3.23
N ARG A 487 14.73 -17.01 -2.86
CA ARG A 487 13.37 -17.17 -2.36
C ARG A 487 12.45 -17.70 -3.46
N VAL A 488 11.53 -18.58 -3.12
CA VAL A 488 10.47 -19.06 -4.02
C VAL A 488 9.12 -18.69 -3.42
N LEU A 489 8.60 -17.54 -3.85
CA LEU A 489 7.40 -16.92 -3.33
C LEU A 489 6.17 -17.41 -4.09
N GLU A 490 5.46 -18.36 -3.50
CA GLU A 490 4.22 -18.88 -4.04
C GLU A 490 3.03 -18.02 -3.58
N MET A 491 2.26 -17.53 -4.54
CA MET A 491 0.98 -16.87 -4.27
C MET A 491 -0.07 -17.92 -3.90
N VAL A 492 -0.66 -17.79 -2.71
CA VAL A 492 -1.70 -18.68 -2.19
C VAL A 492 -2.98 -17.89 -1.89
N SER A 493 -4.14 -18.54 -2.00
CA SER A 493 -5.46 -17.92 -1.77
C SER A 493 -6.00 -18.19 -0.37
N GLU A 494 -5.18 -17.95 0.66
CA GLU A 494 -5.49 -18.25 2.07
C GLU A 494 -5.85 -17.02 2.91
N GLY A 495 -5.80 -15.83 2.31
CA GLY A 495 -6.12 -14.59 3.01
C GLY A 495 -7.58 -14.51 3.44
N LYS A 496 -7.81 -14.06 4.68
CA LYS A 496 -9.12 -13.95 5.32
C LYS A 496 -9.28 -12.58 5.95
N VAL A 497 -10.48 -12.04 5.86
CA VAL A 497 -10.91 -10.81 6.57
C VAL A 497 -12.27 -11.05 7.19
N ASN A 498 -12.44 -10.69 8.45
CA ASN A 498 -13.72 -10.65 9.14
C ASN A 498 -13.92 -9.23 9.68
N GLN A 499 -14.97 -8.56 9.19
CA GLN A 499 -15.32 -7.22 9.61
C GLN A 499 -16.76 -7.16 10.06
N PHE A 500 -16.98 -6.54 11.22
CA PHE A 500 -18.29 -6.20 11.75
C PHE A 500 -18.31 -4.71 12.07
N ALA A 501 -19.34 -4.00 11.61
CA ALA A 501 -19.50 -2.60 11.90
C ALA A 501 -20.94 -2.29 12.34
N PHE A 502 -21.05 -1.34 13.25
CA PHE A 502 -22.32 -0.78 13.70
C PHE A 502 -22.30 0.74 13.48
N VAL A 503 -23.33 1.26 12.86
CA VAL A 503 -23.43 2.68 12.50
C VAL A 503 -24.72 3.26 13.10
N ILE A 504 -24.58 4.41 13.72
CA ILE A 504 -25.71 5.26 14.10
C ILE A 504 -25.54 6.58 13.35
N ASP A 505 -26.55 7.00 12.62
CA ASP A 505 -26.56 8.28 11.93
C ASP A 505 -27.87 9.03 12.11
N GLY A 506 -27.81 10.35 11.95
CA GLY A 506 -28.99 11.20 12.00
C GLY A 506 -28.80 12.47 11.21
N THR A 507 -29.90 13.01 10.69
CA THR A 507 -29.94 14.28 9.98
C THR A 507 -31.10 15.11 10.51
N TRP A 508 -30.81 16.34 10.90
CA TRP A 508 -31.78 17.32 11.34
C TRP A 508 -31.73 18.56 10.42
N ARG A 509 -32.85 18.84 9.76
CA ARG A 509 -33.04 20.07 8.99
C ARG A 509 -33.80 21.08 9.83
N TYR A 510 -33.21 22.24 9.98
CA TYR A 510 -33.77 23.29 10.83
C TYR A 510 -33.90 24.61 10.05
N PHE A 511 -34.87 25.39 10.41
CA PHE A 511 -35.27 26.59 9.67
C PHE A 511 -35.52 26.30 8.16
N LYS A 512 -35.03 27.17 7.25
CA LYS A 512 -35.28 27.04 5.83
C LYS A 512 -34.27 26.13 5.12
N ASP A 513 -32.97 26.27 5.44
CA ASP A 513 -31.85 25.66 4.74
C ASP A 513 -30.70 25.21 5.66
N GLY A 514 -30.93 25.26 6.97
CA GLY A 514 -29.98 24.73 7.93
C GLY A 514 -30.05 23.20 8.00
N GLU A 515 -28.91 22.53 8.03
CA GLU A 515 -28.81 21.08 8.20
C GLU A 515 -27.70 20.72 9.17
N LEU A 516 -27.95 19.76 10.03
CA LEU A 516 -26.96 19.12 10.89
C LEU A 516 -27.07 17.61 10.74
N SER A 517 -25.97 16.97 10.38
CA SER A 517 -25.85 15.52 10.30
C SER A 517 -24.74 15.02 11.19
N PHE A 518 -24.98 13.87 11.82
CA PHE A 518 -23.97 13.16 12.58
C PHE A 518 -23.93 11.69 12.18
N SER A 519 -22.78 11.07 12.29
CA SER A 519 -22.59 9.64 12.15
C SER A 519 -21.53 9.15 13.12
N TYR A 520 -21.83 8.06 13.80
CA TYR A 520 -20.87 7.31 14.59
C TYR A 520 -20.77 5.89 14.07
N THR A 521 -19.55 5.43 13.85
CA THR A 521 -19.24 4.06 13.45
C THR A 521 -18.37 3.40 14.48
N TRP A 522 -18.79 2.25 14.99
CA TRP A 522 -17.95 1.27 15.65
C TRP A 522 -17.60 0.17 14.67
N ASN A 523 -16.31 -0.25 14.63
CA ASN A 523 -15.81 -1.22 13.69
C ASN A 523 -14.84 -2.20 14.36
N ASP A 524 -15.02 -3.49 14.11
CA ASP A 524 -14.12 -4.58 14.48
C ASP A 524 -13.70 -5.34 13.24
N THR A 525 -12.41 -5.25 12.90
CA THR A 525 -11.84 -5.90 11.73
C THR A 525 -10.65 -6.75 12.13
N LYS A 526 -10.71 -8.04 11.81
CA LYS A 526 -9.61 -8.98 11.96
C LYS A 526 -9.26 -9.60 10.61
N ASP A 527 -7.99 -9.81 10.40
CA ASP A 527 -7.45 -10.45 9.19
C ASP A 527 -6.20 -11.29 9.49
N ASN A 528 -5.77 -12.06 8.53
CA ASN A 528 -4.48 -12.74 8.53
C ASN A 528 -3.52 -12.16 7.49
N THR A 529 -3.89 -11.09 6.82
CA THR A 529 -3.14 -10.52 5.70
C THR A 529 -2.44 -9.21 6.03
N SER A 530 -3.05 -8.26 6.66
CA SER A 530 -2.59 -6.90 7.03
C SER A 530 -1.32 -6.35 6.39
N TYR A 531 -0.92 -6.86 5.24
CA TYR A 531 0.23 -6.37 4.50
C TYR A 531 -0.20 -5.41 3.38
N ASN A 532 0.64 -4.47 3.06
CA ASN A 532 0.40 -3.41 2.10
C ASN A 532 1.28 -3.55 0.86
N GLY A 533 1.43 -4.78 0.34
CA GLY A 533 2.21 -5.03 -0.85
C GLY A 533 1.33 -5.38 -2.04
N ASN A 534 1.67 -4.83 -3.20
CA ASN A 534 1.07 -5.20 -4.48
C ASN A 534 1.95 -6.16 -5.31
N VAL A 535 3.12 -6.51 -4.78
CA VAL A 535 4.06 -7.48 -5.36
C VAL A 535 4.54 -8.44 -4.29
N ALA A 536 5.01 -9.62 -4.68
CA ALA A 536 5.40 -10.71 -3.77
C ALA A 536 6.43 -10.26 -2.70
N ASN A 537 7.48 -9.57 -3.10
CA ASN A 537 8.50 -9.11 -2.18
C ASN A 537 7.94 -8.13 -1.14
N SER A 538 7.25 -7.07 -1.57
CA SER A 538 6.67 -6.06 -0.65
C SER A 538 5.63 -6.68 0.29
N ALA A 539 4.83 -7.63 -0.20
CA ALA A 539 3.84 -8.35 0.60
C ALA A 539 4.50 -9.11 1.76
N THR A 540 5.55 -9.88 1.48
CA THR A 540 6.25 -10.66 2.50
C THR A 540 7.05 -9.79 3.47
N LEU A 541 7.64 -8.66 3.03
CA LEU A 541 8.37 -7.72 3.89
C LEU A 541 7.49 -7.05 4.94
N SER A 542 6.19 -6.95 4.74
CA SER A 542 5.26 -6.30 5.67
C SER A 542 4.49 -7.28 6.55
N GLN A 543 4.68 -8.59 6.40
CA GLN A 543 4.01 -9.60 7.18
C GLN A 543 4.66 -9.79 8.55
N MET A 544 3.93 -9.49 9.63
CA MET A 544 4.37 -9.72 11.00
C MET A 544 4.26 -11.20 11.36
N VAL A 545 5.31 -11.76 11.97
CA VAL A 545 5.49 -13.20 12.20
C VAL A 545 5.55 -13.51 13.69
N VAL A 546 4.85 -14.56 14.11
CA VAL A 546 4.92 -15.11 15.48
C VAL A 546 6.05 -16.14 15.58
N ASP A 547 6.08 -17.11 14.69
CA ASP A 547 7.02 -18.26 14.65
C ASP A 547 7.40 -18.59 13.20
N ASP A 548 6.56 -19.36 12.48
CA ASP A 548 6.76 -19.71 11.08
C ASP A 548 6.12 -18.64 10.16
N PRO A 549 6.86 -17.98 9.25
CA PRO A 549 6.30 -17.00 8.32
C PRO A 549 5.31 -17.61 7.31
N ARG A 550 5.24 -18.94 7.21
CA ARG A 550 4.29 -19.68 6.36
C ARG A 550 2.99 -20.04 7.08
N ASP A 551 2.92 -19.85 8.40
CA ASP A 551 1.67 -20.05 9.16
C ASP A 551 0.73 -18.86 8.95
N LEU A 552 -0.20 -19.01 8.01
CA LEU A 552 -1.22 -18.04 7.66
C LEU A 552 -2.53 -18.22 8.44
N SER A 553 -2.54 -19.08 9.46
CA SER A 553 -3.75 -19.39 10.23
C SER A 553 -4.13 -18.30 11.23
N GLN A 554 -3.20 -17.48 11.64
CA GLN A 554 -3.33 -16.50 12.73
C GLN A 554 -4.19 -15.31 12.33
N MET A 555 -5.38 -15.21 12.93
CA MET A 555 -6.29 -14.06 12.79
C MET A 555 -6.05 -13.07 13.92
N SER A 556 -5.72 -11.82 13.59
CA SER A 556 -5.59 -10.74 14.55
C SER A 556 -6.16 -9.43 14.01
N TYR A 557 -6.11 -8.35 14.80
CA TYR A 557 -6.61 -7.05 14.36
C TYR A 557 -5.96 -6.60 13.06
N SER A 558 -6.77 -6.04 12.16
CA SER A 558 -6.30 -5.46 10.92
C SER A 558 -5.56 -4.14 11.17
N SER A 559 -4.46 -3.90 10.46
CA SER A 559 -3.80 -2.59 10.45
C SER A 559 -4.67 -1.48 9.84
N ASN A 560 -5.69 -1.86 9.06
CA ASN A 560 -6.66 -0.95 8.46
C ASN A 560 -7.87 -0.66 9.36
N GLN A 561 -7.88 -1.16 10.61
CA GLN A 561 -8.99 -0.92 11.54
C GLN A 561 -8.93 0.48 12.13
N PHE A 562 -10.07 1.17 12.06
CA PHE A 562 -10.42 2.28 12.94
C PHE A 562 -11.54 1.79 13.87
N ARG A 563 -11.29 1.68 15.18
CA ARG A 563 -12.31 1.19 16.12
C ARG A 563 -13.51 2.13 16.19
N HIS A 564 -13.25 3.44 16.21
CA HIS A 564 -14.25 4.48 16.32
C HIS A 564 -14.06 5.54 15.25
N LYS A 565 -15.16 5.92 14.61
CA LYS A 565 -15.19 7.05 13.70
C LYS A 565 -16.42 7.91 13.99
N VAL A 566 -16.20 9.22 14.14
CA VAL A 566 -17.25 10.22 14.34
C VAL A 566 -17.18 11.22 13.21
N VAL A 567 -18.30 11.51 12.58
CA VAL A 567 -18.43 12.59 11.60
C VAL A 567 -19.64 13.43 11.98
N VAL A 568 -19.43 14.73 12.15
CA VAL A 568 -20.48 15.71 12.36
C VAL A 568 -20.30 16.81 11.33
N TYR A 569 -21.32 17.05 10.54
CA TYR A 569 -21.25 18.14 9.55
C TYR A 569 -22.58 18.85 9.45
N GLY A 570 -22.54 20.11 9.04
CA GLY A 570 -23.75 20.86 8.85
C GLY A 570 -23.52 22.23 8.26
N THR A 571 -24.64 22.86 7.90
CA THR A 571 -24.71 24.22 7.40
C THR A 571 -25.65 25.04 8.27
N ALA A 572 -25.22 26.23 8.65
CA ALA A 572 -26.12 27.21 9.27
C ALA A 572 -27.12 27.74 8.24
N PRO A 573 -28.29 28.21 8.67
CA PRO A 573 -29.20 28.92 7.76
C PRO A 573 -28.52 30.10 7.09
N THR A 574 -28.77 30.29 5.82
CA THR A 574 -28.21 31.39 5.06
C THR A 574 -28.83 32.73 5.46
N PHE A 575 -28.01 33.66 5.94
CA PHE A 575 -28.41 35.02 6.28
C PHE A 575 -27.68 36.04 5.42
N TRP A 576 -28.40 36.96 4.82
CA TRP A 576 -27.84 38.00 3.92
C TRP A 576 -26.91 37.47 2.82
N GLY A 577 -27.18 36.25 2.33
CA GLY A 577 -26.34 35.60 1.33
C GLY A 577 -25.01 35.06 1.88
N ILE A 578 -24.84 35.00 3.21
CA ILE A 578 -23.70 34.34 3.89
C ILE A 578 -24.13 32.94 4.27
N SER A 579 -23.38 31.94 3.84
CA SER A 579 -23.50 30.55 4.25
C SER A 579 -22.27 30.14 5.08
N VAL A 580 -22.53 29.38 6.14
CA VAL A 580 -21.49 28.83 7.03
C VAL A 580 -21.67 27.33 7.05
N GLY A 581 -20.61 26.60 6.70
CA GLY A 581 -20.55 25.14 6.82
C GLY A 581 -19.44 24.72 7.78
N ALA A 582 -19.66 23.63 8.52
CA ALA A 582 -18.64 23.03 9.37
C ALA A 582 -18.65 21.51 9.21
N ARG A 583 -17.48 20.89 9.33
CA ARG A 583 -17.31 19.44 9.35
C ARG A 583 -16.26 19.04 10.39
N PHE A 584 -16.69 18.30 11.39
CA PHE A 584 -15.80 17.59 12.30
C PHE A 584 -15.65 16.14 11.85
N SER A 585 -14.42 15.66 11.77
CA SER A 585 -14.08 14.26 11.48
C SER A 585 -13.12 13.75 12.54
N GLY A 586 -13.53 12.73 13.30
CA GLY A 586 -12.72 12.12 14.34
C GLY A 586 -12.53 10.63 14.09
N ILE A 587 -11.33 10.15 14.37
CA ILE A 587 -10.91 8.75 14.20
C ILE A 587 -10.20 8.31 15.46
N GLY A 588 -10.52 7.10 15.96
CA GLY A 588 -9.86 6.50 17.10
C GLY A 588 -9.43 5.07 16.85
N GLY A 589 -8.28 4.70 17.43
CA GLY A 589 -7.86 3.32 17.49
C GLY A 589 -7.27 2.75 16.21
N THR A 590 -6.37 3.46 15.55
CA THR A 590 -5.43 2.81 14.63
C THR A 590 -4.54 1.84 15.40
N ARG A 591 -4.00 0.84 14.71
CA ARG A 591 -3.33 -0.29 15.35
C ARG A 591 -1.82 -0.29 15.08
N TYR A 592 -1.05 -0.86 16.03
CA TYR A 592 0.38 -1.09 15.88
C TYR A 592 0.82 -2.34 16.63
N SER A 593 2.03 -2.85 16.29
CA SER A 593 2.62 -4.06 16.86
C SER A 593 3.90 -3.76 17.62
N LEU A 594 4.22 -4.60 18.61
CA LEU A 594 5.54 -4.66 19.24
C LEU A 594 6.38 -5.71 18.52
N ILE A 595 7.54 -5.31 18.01
CA ILE A 595 8.42 -6.15 17.18
C ILE A 595 9.85 -6.14 17.72
N VAL A 596 10.66 -7.07 17.21
CA VAL A 596 12.10 -7.08 17.41
C VAL A 596 12.78 -6.38 16.23
N GLY A 597 13.73 -5.52 16.48
CA GLY A 597 14.63 -4.97 15.47
C GLY A 597 15.75 -5.96 15.18
N GLY A 598 15.82 -6.42 13.95
CA GLY A 598 16.67 -7.51 13.47
C GLY A 598 15.85 -8.70 13.00
N ASN A 599 16.51 -9.82 12.75
CA ASN A 599 15.92 -11.05 12.22
C ASN A 599 16.10 -12.17 13.25
N VAL A 600 15.04 -12.51 13.99
CA VAL A 600 15.11 -13.52 15.07
C VAL A 600 14.95 -14.92 14.52
N ASN A 601 13.98 -15.12 13.61
CA ASN A 601 13.63 -16.44 13.10
C ASN A 601 14.55 -16.94 11.96
N GLY A 602 15.40 -16.06 11.39
CA GLY A 602 16.31 -16.40 10.29
C GLY A 602 15.63 -16.47 8.91
N ASP A 603 14.44 -15.90 8.73
CA ASP A 603 13.82 -15.75 7.41
C ASP A 603 14.50 -14.61 6.61
N PHE A 604 13.96 -14.23 5.47
CA PHE A 604 14.51 -13.15 4.65
C PHE A 604 14.28 -11.75 5.26
N VAL A 605 13.34 -11.60 6.20
CA VAL A 605 12.78 -10.30 6.56
C VAL A 605 13.30 -9.79 7.90
N ASP A 606 13.90 -8.63 7.89
CA ASP A 606 14.29 -7.94 9.11
C ASP A 606 13.13 -7.17 9.74
N SER A 607 13.04 -7.22 11.07
CA SER A 607 12.09 -6.42 11.86
C SER A 607 10.61 -6.73 11.59
N ASN A 608 10.30 -7.99 11.26
CA ASN A 608 8.93 -8.52 11.15
C ASN A 608 8.54 -9.46 12.30
N ASP A 609 9.51 -9.91 13.10
CA ASP A 609 9.27 -10.78 14.25
C ASP A 609 8.51 -10.04 15.35
N LEU A 610 7.35 -10.56 15.74
CA LEU A 610 6.61 -10.05 16.91
C LEU A 610 7.42 -10.33 18.19
N ALA A 611 7.51 -9.35 19.05
CA ALA A 611 8.34 -9.45 20.26
C ALA A 611 7.72 -10.41 21.29
N TYR A 612 8.52 -11.32 21.85
CA TYR A 612 8.18 -12.01 23.08
C TYR A 612 8.39 -11.05 24.25
N ILE A 613 7.36 -10.77 25.02
CA ILE A 613 7.43 -9.79 26.11
C ILE A 613 7.76 -10.51 27.42
N TYR A 614 8.98 -10.38 27.86
CA TYR A 614 9.44 -10.96 29.13
C TYR A 614 8.69 -10.36 30.31
N ASP A 615 8.27 -11.20 31.26
CA ASP A 615 7.63 -10.72 32.50
C ASP A 615 8.70 -10.24 33.50
N PRO A 616 8.70 -8.96 33.91
CA PRO A 616 9.65 -8.47 34.91
C PRO A 616 9.53 -9.17 36.28
N ASN A 617 8.38 -9.78 36.56
CA ASN A 617 8.12 -10.49 37.82
C ASN A 617 8.58 -11.96 37.79
N ASP A 618 8.85 -12.52 36.60
CA ASP A 618 9.38 -13.89 36.51
C ASP A 618 10.83 -13.91 36.99
N PRO A 619 11.16 -14.76 38.01
CA PRO A 619 12.55 -14.89 38.53
C PRO A 619 13.54 -15.28 37.42
N ASN A 620 13.12 -15.98 36.37
CA ASN A 620 13.99 -16.44 35.28
C ASN A 620 14.28 -15.34 34.24
N THR A 621 13.54 -14.25 34.22
CA THR A 621 13.81 -13.14 33.31
C THR A 621 15.16 -12.48 33.66
N PRO A 622 16.07 -12.31 32.69
CA PRO A 622 17.35 -11.62 32.90
C PRO A 622 17.16 -10.19 33.47
N GLN A 623 18.02 -9.79 34.42
CA GLN A 623 17.87 -8.51 35.13
C GLN A 623 17.82 -7.31 34.18
N TYR A 624 18.66 -7.29 33.13
CA TYR A 624 18.68 -6.18 32.17
C TYR A 624 17.38 -6.02 31.41
N LEU A 625 16.64 -7.13 31.15
CA LEU A 625 15.32 -7.08 30.53
C LEU A 625 14.26 -6.57 31.51
N LYS A 626 14.35 -7.02 32.80
CA LYS A 626 13.48 -6.49 33.87
C LYS A 626 13.62 -4.97 33.99
N ASP A 627 14.87 -4.50 34.09
CA ASP A 627 15.16 -3.08 34.21
C ASP A 627 14.70 -2.28 32.98
N GLY A 628 14.97 -2.79 31.78
CA GLY A 628 14.56 -2.15 30.53
C GLY A 628 13.04 -2.02 30.38
N ILE A 629 12.30 -3.11 30.66
CA ILE A 629 10.84 -3.10 30.58
C ILE A 629 10.25 -2.19 31.68
N ASN A 630 10.76 -2.25 32.91
CA ASN A 630 10.30 -1.37 33.98
C ASN A 630 10.58 0.10 33.67
N ASN A 631 11.70 0.42 33.01
CA ASN A 631 11.99 1.78 32.56
C ASN A 631 10.95 2.28 31.55
N ILE A 632 10.51 1.45 30.58
CA ILE A 632 9.43 1.80 29.66
C ILE A 632 8.13 2.03 30.44
N LEU A 633 7.77 1.12 31.36
CA LEU A 633 6.51 1.19 32.11
C LEU A 633 6.43 2.39 33.07
N SER A 634 7.57 2.86 33.56
CA SER A 634 7.67 4.02 34.46
C SER A 634 7.89 5.35 33.72
N ASN A 635 8.22 5.32 32.43
CA ASN A 635 8.45 6.53 31.65
C ASN A 635 7.13 7.30 31.44
N PRO A 636 7.02 8.57 31.89
CA PRO A 636 5.82 9.37 31.72
C PRO A 636 5.51 9.74 30.26
N ASP A 637 6.52 9.74 29.37
CA ASP A 637 6.37 10.10 27.97
C ASP A 637 5.85 8.93 27.11
N VAL A 638 5.79 7.71 27.66
CA VAL A 638 5.26 6.53 26.99
C VAL A 638 3.73 6.53 27.09
N GLU A 639 3.07 6.35 25.96
CA GLU A 639 1.61 6.24 25.90
C GLU A 639 1.08 5.11 26.79
N GLU A 640 0.04 5.40 27.60
CA GLU A 640 -0.51 4.40 28.54
C GLU A 640 -1.07 3.17 27.80
N SER A 641 -1.58 3.34 26.58
CA SER A 641 -2.00 2.23 25.72
C SER A 641 -0.85 1.27 25.37
N THR A 642 0.38 1.79 25.23
CA THR A 642 1.57 0.96 25.03
C THR A 642 1.93 0.19 26.29
N LYS A 643 1.89 0.84 27.45
CA LYS A 643 2.15 0.18 28.75
C LYS A 643 1.15 -0.95 29.00
N ASP A 644 -0.13 -0.73 28.68
CA ASP A 644 -1.17 -1.75 28.77
C ASP A 644 -0.95 -2.90 27.80
N TYR A 645 -0.51 -2.62 26.59
CA TYR A 645 -0.20 -3.64 25.61
C TYR A 645 0.98 -4.50 26.06
N ILE A 646 2.05 -3.89 26.59
CA ILE A 646 3.20 -4.58 27.19
C ILE A 646 2.73 -5.49 28.35
N ARG A 647 1.96 -4.95 29.32
CA ARG A 647 1.48 -5.72 30.49
C ARG A 647 0.63 -6.93 30.07
N LYS A 648 -0.27 -6.77 29.09
CA LYS A 648 -1.11 -7.84 28.54
C LYS A 648 -0.33 -8.92 27.81
N SER A 649 0.88 -8.61 27.41
CA SER A 649 1.76 -9.50 26.63
C SER A 649 2.84 -10.19 27.47
N PHE A 650 2.91 -9.99 28.79
CA PHE A 650 3.89 -10.65 29.64
C PHE A 650 3.89 -12.16 29.50
N GLY A 651 5.07 -12.77 29.32
CA GLY A 651 5.28 -14.20 29.19
C GLY A 651 4.80 -14.81 27.86
N LYS A 652 4.54 -14.00 26.83
CA LYS A 652 4.11 -14.50 25.52
C LYS A 652 4.53 -13.54 24.39
N VAL A 653 4.42 -14.05 23.16
CA VAL A 653 4.59 -13.21 21.96
C VAL A 653 3.45 -12.20 21.90
N ALA A 654 3.80 -10.93 21.64
CA ALA A 654 2.83 -9.85 21.50
C ALA A 654 1.85 -10.13 20.35
N GLU A 655 0.57 -9.85 20.58
CA GLU A 655 -0.45 -10.01 19.53
C GLU A 655 -0.20 -9.00 18.39
N ARG A 656 -0.22 -9.45 17.13
CA ARG A 656 -0.14 -8.56 15.98
C ARG A 656 -1.21 -7.47 16.07
N ASN A 657 -0.83 -6.20 15.92
CA ASN A 657 -1.74 -5.07 16.01
C ASN A 657 -2.51 -4.98 17.36
N GLY A 658 -1.89 -5.49 18.46
CA GLY A 658 -2.47 -5.41 19.81
C GLY A 658 -2.46 -4.02 20.41
N GLY A 659 -1.56 -3.13 19.95
CA GLY A 659 -1.50 -1.73 20.37
C GLY A 659 -2.61 -0.88 19.75
N VAL A 660 -3.05 0.15 20.47
CA VAL A 660 -4.17 1.02 20.10
C VAL A 660 -3.75 2.48 20.24
N ASN A 661 -3.76 3.22 19.14
CA ASN A 661 -3.54 4.67 19.16
C ASN A 661 -4.78 5.43 19.67
N GLY A 662 -4.54 6.62 20.18
CA GLY A 662 -5.57 7.50 20.72
C GLY A 662 -6.59 7.97 19.66
N PHE A 663 -7.61 8.67 20.15
CA PHE A 663 -8.60 9.34 19.28
C PHE A 663 -8.13 10.76 18.97
N TYR A 664 -8.25 11.18 17.71
CA TYR A 664 -8.07 12.58 17.32
C TYR A 664 -9.10 12.98 16.26
N GLY A 665 -9.30 14.28 16.09
CA GLY A 665 -10.22 14.79 15.08
C GLY A 665 -9.80 16.12 14.51
N THR A 666 -10.29 16.42 13.32
CA THR A 666 -10.10 17.68 12.59
C THR A 666 -11.43 18.40 12.44
N LEU A 667 -11.38 19.73 12.42
CA LEU A 667 -12.54 20.59 12.16
C LEU A 667 -12.24 21.45 10.92
N ASP A 668 -13.09 21.34 9.92
CA ASP A 668 -13.05 22.16 8.72
C ASP A 668 -14.20 23.17 8.75
N LEU A 669 -13.94 24.40 8.31
CA LEU A 669 -14.94 25.46 8.21
C LEU A 669 -14.97 26.03 6.79
N ARG A 670 -16.16 26.29 6.30
CA ARG A 670 -16.41 27.03 5.06
C ARG A 670 -17.27 28.26 5.36
N LEU A 671 -16.81 29.41 4.88
CA LEU A 671 -17.57 30.65 4.83
C LEU A 671 -17.75 31.02 3.36
N ALA A 672 -18.97 31.30 2.93
CA ALA A 672 -19.20 31.75 1.57
C ALA A 672 -20.22 32.90 1.55
N LYS A 673 -19.97 33.88 0.69
CA LYS A 673 -20.86 35.01 0.44
C LYS A 673 -21.21 35.05 -1.02
N LYS A 674 -22.51 34.95 -1.32
CA LYS A 674 -23.05 35.05 -2.68
C LYS A 674 -23.63 36.44 -2.90
N PHE A 675 -23.15 37.13 -3.93
CA PHE A 675 -23.65 38.39 -4.42
C PHE A 675 -24.40 38.14 -5.73
N GLN A 676 -25.68 38.50 -5.77
CA GLN A 676 -26.46 38.44 -7.00
C GLN A 676 -26.69 39.88 -7.50
N PHE A 677 -26.29 40.17 -8.72
CA PHE A 677 -26.25 41.56 -9.18
C PHE A 677 -27.02 41.81 -10.48
N TYR A 678 -27.19 40.83 -11.36
CA TYR A 678 -27.97 41.05 -12.57
C TYR A 678 -28.60 39.69 -13.02
N LYS A 679 -29.94 39.65 -13.11
CA LYS A 679 -30.70 38.44 -13.54
C LYS A 679 -30.14 37.14 -12.97
N LYS A 680 -29.49 36.33 -13.82
CA LYS A 680 -28.87 35.06 -13.42
C LYS A 680 -27.40 35.19 -12.98
N HIS A 681 -26.78 36.38 -13.09
CA HIS A 681 -25.38 36.56 -12.76
C HIS A 681 -25.14 36.63 -11.25
N SER A 682 -24.27 35.81 -10.76
CA SER A 682 -23.89 35.82 -9.36
C SER A 682 -22.39 35.62 -9.19
N LEU A 683 -21.83 36.23 -8.15
CA LEU A 683 -20.45 36.06 -7.71
C LEU A 683 -20.46 35.50 -6.30
N GLU A 684 -19.79 34.39 -6.11
CA GLU A 684 -19.59 33.79 -4.78
C GLU A 684 -18.11 33.89 -4.40
N LEU A 685 -17.86 34.48 -3.24
CA LEU A 685 -16.57 34.46 -2.57
C LEU A 685 -16.64 33.40 -1.45
N SER A 686 -15.71 32.47 -1.42
CA SER A 686 -15.61 31.46 -0.37
C SER A 686 -14.23 31.45 0.29
N VAL A 687 -14.23 31.13 1.59
CA VAL A 687 -13.01 30.85 2.36
C VAL A 687 -13.23 29.50 3.02
N ASP A 688 -12.39 28.53 2.65
CA ASP A 688 -12.37 27.21 3.25
C ASP A 688 -11.13 27.10 4.15
N ILE A 689 -11.31 26.75 5.41
CA ILE A 689 -10.24 26.55 6.37
C ILE A 689 -10.26 25.09 6.80
N PHE A 690 -9.27 24.35 6.35
CA PHE A 690 -9.09 22.94 6.72
C PHE A 690 -8.29 22.85 8.01
N ASN A 691 -8.69 21.94 8.88
CA ASN A 691 -8.06 21.69 10.18
C ASN A 691 -7.93 22.96 11.04
N VAL A 692 -9.05 23.65 11.28
CA VAL A 692 -9.12 24.85 12.13
C VAL A 692 -8.56 24.61 13.53
N LEU A 693 -8.69 23.39 14.06
CA LEU A 693 -8.14 23.05 15.37
C LEU A 693 -6.63 23.28 15.40
N ASN A 694 -5.92 22.87 14.35
CA ASN A 694 -4.49 23.07 14.24
C ASN A 694 -4.11 24.56 14.02
N MET A 695 -4.99 25.33 13.39
CA MET A 695 -4.82 26.79 13.27
C MET A 695 -4.92 27.49 14.64
N LEU A 696 -5.79 27.00 15.53
CA LEU A 696 -5.97 27.57 16.87
C LEU A 696 -4.85 27.14 17.84
N ASN A 697 -4.41 25.90 17.73
CA ASN A 697 -3.32 25.35 18.53
C ASN A 697 -2.60 24.29 17.70
N LYS A 698 -1.28 24.41 17.56
CA LYS A 698 -0.43 23.51 16.77
C LYS A 698 -0.53 22.02 17.19
N ASP A 699 -0.93 21.77 18.43
CA ASP A 699 -1.04 20.41 18.99
C ASP A 699 -2.47 19.83 18.83
N TRP A 700 -3.42 20.60 18.33
CA TRP A 700 -4.77 20.15 18.05
C TRP A 700 -4.94 19.73 16.58
N GLY A 701 -5.95 18.92 16.32
CA GLY A 701 -6.19 18.43 14.95
C GLY A 701 -5.11 17.50 14.42
N ALA A 702 -4.30 16.91 15.30
CA ALA A 702 -3.27 15.95 15.01
C ALA A 702 -3.37 14.77 15.99
N GLY A 703 -2.89 13.61 15.58
CA GLY A 703 -2.90 12.38 16.38
C GLY A 703 -1.51 11.98 16.84
N HIS A 704 -1.43 11.35 17.99
CA HIS A 704 -0.25 10.63 18.45
C HIS A 704 -0.33 9.20 17.91
N ASN A 705 0.19 8.99 16.69
CA ASN A 705 0.08 7.71 15.99
C ASN A 705 1.42 6.98 16.01
N LEU A 706 1.43 5.85 16.72
CA LEU A 706 2.53 4.89 16.70
C LEU A 706 2.34 3.92 15.53
N GLY A 707 3.40 3.68 14.77
CA GLY A 707 3.55 2.54 13.89
C GLY A 707 4.11 1.33 14.65
N ALA A 708 4.63 0.32 13.94
CA ALA A 708 5.32 -0.81 14.58
C ALA A 708 6.47 -0.33 15.46
N GLN A 709 6.50 -0.81 16.71
CA GLN A 709 7.46 -0.38 17.74
C GLN A 709 8.49 -1.47 17.99
N LYS A 710 9.75 -1.16 17.75
CA LYS A 710 10.89 -2.05 18.08
C LYS A 710 11.15 -1.96 19.58
N ILE A 711 10.48 -2.81 20.39
CA ILE A 711 10.71 -2.86 21.84
C ILE A 711 12.10 -3.41 22.17
N TYR A 712 12.58 -4.34 21.33
CA TYR A 712 13.93 -4.89 21.41
C TYR A 712 14.68 -4.66 20.11
N THR A 713 16.01 -4.59 20.20
CA THR A 713 16.93 -4.67 19.07
C THR A 713 17.97 -5.73 19.39
N ILE A 714 18.24 -6.63 18.46
CA ILE A 714 19.28 -7.66 18.65
C ILE A 714 20.63 -6.98 18.90
N LYS A 715 21.32 -7.41 19.96
CA LYS A 715 22.66 -6.95 20.35
C LYS A 715 23.72 -7.99 20.02
N SER A 716 23.43 -9.25 20.31
CA SER A 716 24.33 -10.38 20.12
C SER A 716 23.56 -11.69 20.17
N PHE A 717 24.23 -12.80 19.83
CA PHE A 717 23.70 -14.16 19.93
C PHE A 717 24.63 -15.04 20.77
N ASP A 718 24.07 -15.70 21.78
CA ASP A 718 24.78 -16.70 22.61
C ASP A 718 24.62 -18.07 21.93
N LYS A 719 25.67 -18.53 21.25
CA LYS A 719 25.68 -19.80 20.51
C LYS A 719 25.52 -21.03 21.38
N GLU A 720 25.98 -20.97 22.65
CA GLU A 720 25.90 -22.10 23.58
C GLU A 720 24.47 -22.27 24.10
N LYS A 721 23.85 -21.17 24.50
CA LYS A 721 22.44 -21.16 24.97
C LYS A 721 21.45 -21.16 23.85
N LYS A 722 21.84 -20.79 22.62
CA LYS A 722 20.98 -20.56 21.46
C LYS A 722 19.93 -19.50 21.75
N GLU A 723 20.35 -18.38 22.32
CA GLU A 723 19.51 -17.27 22.74
C GLU A 723 20.05 -15.93 22.22
N TYR A 724 19.15 -15.03 21.87
CA TYR A 724 19.51 -13.66 21.55
C TYR A 724 19.64 -12.81 22.81
N VAL A 725 20.57 -11.88 22.79
CA VAL A 725 20.69 -10.80 23.76
C VAL A 725 20.18 -9.52 23.13
N TYR A 726 19.32 -8.81 23.83
CA TYR A 726 18.64 -7.63 23.31
C TYR A 726 19.09 -6.34 23.98
N ASN A 727 19.04 -5.24 23.24
CA ASN A 727 18.90 -3.91 23.80
C ASN A 727 17.41 -3.59 23.93
N VAL A 728 16.95 -3.16 25.11
CA VAL A 728 15.58 -2.69 25.31
C VAL A 728 15.51 -1.22 24.92
N ASN A 729 14.57 -0.87 24.01
CA ASN A 729 14.42 0.50 23.56
C ASN A 729 13.56 1.30 24.54
N ALA A 730 14.18 2.16 25.32
CA ALA A 730 13.52 2.98 26.34
C ALA A 730 12.45 3.96 25.77
N ASN A 731 12.53 4.28 24.48
CA ASN A 731 11.58 5.16 23.80
C ASN A 731 10.42 4.40 23.14
N THR A 732 10.27 3.10 23.40
CA THR A 732 9.12 2.32 22.91
C THR A 732 7.81 2.92 23.41
N GLY A 733 6.94 3.29 22.49
CA GLY A 733 5.65 3.91 22.82
C GLY A 733 5.70 5.41 23.12
N VAL A 734 6.86 6.06 22.94
CA VAL A 734 6.92 7.52 22.90
C VAL A 734 6.44 7.99 21.54
N SER A 735 5.31 8.67 21.52
CA SER A 735 4.68 9.14 20.28
C SER A 735 5.10 10.57 19.96
N SER A 736 5.00 10.93 18.68
CA SER A 736 5.08 12.31 18.22
C SER A 736 3.75 12.71 17.55
N LEU A 737 3.43 14.00 17.62
CA LEU A 737 2.28 14.54 16.89
C LEU A 737 2.47 14.36 15.39
N ASN A 738 1.47 13.75 14.76
CA ASN A 738 1.40 13.55 13.32
C ASN A 738 0.02 13.99 12.81
N GLY A 739 -0.01 14.90 11.85
CA GLY A 739 -1.24 15.42 11.29
C GLY A 739 -0.96 16.41 10.17
N THR A 740 -1.99 16.70 9.39
CA THR A 740 -1.91 17.69 8.33
C THR A 740 -2.05 19.10 8.95
N PRO A 741 -1.12 20.02 8.71
CA PRO A 741 -1.26 21.41 9.12
C PRO A 741 -2.54 22.03 8.56
N TYR A 742 -3.02 23.10 9.20
CA TYR A 742 -4.14 23.86 8.66
C TYR A 742 -3.81 24.41 7.27
N GLN A 743 -4.83 24.49 6.43
CA GLN A 743 -4.76 25.10 5.10
C GLN A 743 -5.92 26.05 4.92
N VAL A 744 -5.68 27.15 4.20
CA VAL A 744 -6.71 28.14 3.84
C VAL A 744 -6.81 28.23 2.34
N GLN A 745 -8.01 28.01 1.82
CA GLN A 745 -8.33 28.16 0.40
C GLN A 745 -9.32 29.31 0.22
N ILE A 746 -9.02 30.20 -0.72
CA ILE A 746 -9.93 31.27 -1.13
C ILE A 746 -10.44 30.95 -2.53
N GLY A 747 -11.77 30.91 -2.67
CA GLY A 747 -12.44 30.60 -3.92
C GLY A 747 -13.28 31.76 -4.42
N LEU A 748 -13.24 32.00 -5.74
CA LEU A 748 -14.11 32.94 -6.45
C LEU A 748 -14.86 32.19 -7.55
N ARG A 749 -16.18 32.21 -7.49
CA ARG A 749 -17.04 31.56 -8.48
C ARG A 749 -18.00 32.57 -9.11
N TYR A 750 -17.92 32.70 -10.41
CA TYR A 750 -18.88 33.45 -11.19
C TYR A 750 -19.83 32.53 -11.94
N ALA A 751 -21.13 32.78 -11.83
CA ALA A 751 -22.17 32.05 -12.55
C ALA A 751 -23.03 33.04 -13.32
N PHE A 752 -23.41 32.68 -14.54
CA PHE A 752 -24.15 33.51 -15.50
C PHE A 752 -25.24 32.71 -16.24
#